data_12e0fa213318392fbf6d26ce1793e3d1
#
_entry.id   12e0fa213318392fbf6d26ce1793e3d1
#
_cell.length_a   1.000
_cell.length_b   1.000
_cell.length_c   1.000
_cell.angle_alpha   90.00
_cell.angle_beta   90.00
_cell.angle_gamma   90.00
#
_symmetry.space_group_name_H-M   'P 1'
#
loop_
_entity.id
_entity.type
_entity.pdbx_description
1 polymer ?
#
loop_
_entity_poly.entity_id
_entity_poly.type
_entity_poly.pdbx_seq_one_letter_code
_entity_poly.pdbx_strand_id
1 'polypeptide(L)'
;MSKTTHILLLCLCAVLLSACGLSGNTEDKTGTVTPSAENFSPTSTLTPTPTATPEPEARIAQGDLALLQGNSDDAIQTYRSAALASSDAEIQADALLGIAKANYEKGDYTTAINTLQSLIHEMPENKSLANGYYFLAASYDATQQYALAAEAYGKYIEYQPGVLDDLIYEYQGQAYFNAAMYPEAILSYQNALQATQDDPGSYLLEIGQAYNAAGDSSKAVEFFLQAYDQTNNDYTKATANLLAGRVYIQLGFNEQAFARFQDSVNNFWKSYDAYSGLVELVNSNQPVDELQRGLVDYYAGQYGYAAEAFSRYLTSTPDHDGTAHYFRGMALIAVDDANGAISEWQALIRDHPADTYYSEAFQEIAYTQWAYLEDFDSAAETLKNYGALNPGADDAADRLYDAARILERGDRLTPAAQLWESLIDQYPSAEASANGLFMSGITYYRLGNYEQAKNVFQRKFALGTSPEEQAAALFWVGKAQQALGDSTSATTSWSQASVLDSTGYYGIRANEMVNNLPLLHSPAVYDLGVDTVTEKIRAENWLKGTFALPDNTDFTGLAGLSDNAHFQRGMALWAIDHFQDGRNEFEAVREDIASDALVNYRFMNEMLSIGAYRPAIFSARQILTLANMDDNDTLSAPLYFNLVRFGAYFQPIVVAEANETGFNPLFILSVMRQESFFEPFAGSSAGARGLMQIMPATGADLASRYAWPQDYTDDDLYNA
;
A
#
# COMPACT_ATOMS: atom_id res chain seq x y z
N MET A 1 -6.56 6.21 -11.27
CA MET A 1 -5.19 5.84 -11.66
C MET A 1 -5.28 4.58 -12.52
N SER A 2 -4.73 4.61 -13.72
CA SER A 2 -4.90 3.55 -14.72
C SER A 2 -4.32 2.21 -14.27
N LYS A 3 -4.96 1.10 -14.64
CA LYS A 3 -4.42 -0.28 -14.49
C LYS A 3 -3.01 -0.45 -15.08
N THR A 4 -2.61 0.41 -15.97
CA THR A 4 -1.28 0.48 -16.60
C THR A 4 -0.15 0.73 -15.59
N THR A 5 -0.36 1.54 -14.57
CA THR A 5 0.65 1.81 -13.54
C THR A 5 0.89 0.58 -12.64
N HIS A 6 -0.12 -0.25 -12.41
CA HIS A 6 -0.01 -1.46 -11.60
C HIS A 6 0.70 -2.61 -12.32
N ILE A 7 0.54 -2.71 -13.65
CA ILE A 7 1.24 -3.73 -14.45
C ILE A 7 2.74 -3.40 -14.55
N LEU A 8 3.12 -2.13 -14.57
CA LEU A 8 4.53 -1.72 -14.54
C LEU A 8 5.22 -2.12 -13.21
N LEU A 9 4.53 -1.97 -12.08
CA LEU A 9 5.09 -2.34 -10.77
C LEU A 9 5.25 -3.87 -10.61
N LEU A 10 4.26 -4.66 -11.05
CA LEU A 10 4.33 -6.13 -11.06
C LEU A 10 5.40 -6.65 -12.03
N CYS A 11 5.64 -5.97 -13.15
CA CYS A 11 6.72 -6.34 -14.07
C CYS A 11 8.12 -6.04 -13.51
N LEU A 12 8.28 -5.02 -12.66
CA LEU A 12 9.58 -4.74 -12.02
C LEU A 12 9.97 -5.84 -11.05
N CYS A 13 9.03 -6.36 -10.26
CA CYS A 13 9.27 -7.51 -9.36
C CYS A 13 9.55 -8.82 -10.13
N ALA A 14 8.87 -9.05 -11.26
CA ALA A 14 9.07 -10.25 -12.07
C ALA A 14 10.44 -10.26 -12.80
N VAL A 15 10.97 -9.10 -13.18
CA VAL A 15 12.29 -8.98 -13.83
C VAL A 15 13.44 -9.28 -12.83
N LEU A 16 13.26 -8.98 -11.55
CA LEU A 16 14.25 -9.33 -10.52
C LEU A 16 14.28 -10.84 -10.22
N LEU A 17 13.17 -11.55 -10.41
CA LEU A 17 13.08 -12.99 -10.18
C LEU A 17 13.51 -13.83 -11.39
N SER A 18 13.35 -13.34 -12.61
CA SER A 18 13.75 -14.08 -13.83
C SER A 18 15.25 -14.05 -14.16
N ALA A 19 16.03 -13.21 -13.51
CA ALA A 19 17.49 -13.17 -13.69
C ALA A 19 18.24 -14.33 -13.02
N CYS A 20 17.57 -15.18 -12.22
CA CYS A 20 18.18 -16.31 -11.49
C CYS A 20 17.94 -17.69 -12.11
N GLY A 21 17.30 -17.80 -13.27
CA GLY A 21 16.97 -19.09 -13.90
C GLY A 21 17.96 -19.52 -14.98
N LEU A 22 19.16 -19.94 -14.62
CA LEU A 22 20.06 -20.72 -15.50
C LEU A 22 20.12 -22.14 -14.95
N SER A 23 19.27 -23.04 -15.47
CA SER A 23 19.38 -24.46 -15.28
C SER A 23 20.44 -25.02 -16.25
N GLY A 24 21.58 -25.37 -15.71
CA GLY A 24 22.55 -26.22 -16.41
C GLY A 24 22.31 -27.68 -16.07
N ASN A 25 21.92 -28.49 -17.08
CA ASN A 25 21.93 -29.92 -17.01
C ASN A 25 23.36 -30.41 -16.77
N THR A 26 23.61 -31.16 -15.73
CA THR A 26 24.74 -32.09 -15.65
C THR A 26 24.33 -33.39 -14.98
N GLU A 27 24.69 -34.44 -15.64
CA GLU A 27 24.41 -35.82 -15.33
C GLU A 27 24.91 -36.31 -13.96
N ASP A 28 24.19 -37.28 -13.42
CA ASP A 28 24.47 -38.12 -12.29
C ASP A 28 25.92 -38.62 -12.20
N LYS A 29 26.57 -38.40 -11.08
CA LYS A 29 27.59 -39.31 -10.53
C LYS A 29 27.44 -39.41 -9.02
N THR A 30 26.88 -40.51 -8.58
CA THR A 30 26.87 -40.97 -7.21
C THR A 30 28.29 -41.13 -6.66
N GLY A 31 28.60 -40.39 -5.64
CA GLY A 31 29.78 -40.56 -4.81
C GLY A 31 29.46 -40.21 -3.36
N THR A 32 29.16 -41.22 -2.56
CA THR A 32 28.96 -41.14 -1.12
C THR A 32 30.29 -40.73 -0.46
N VAL A 33 30.33 -39.53 0.07
CA VAL A 33 31.41 -39.11 1.00
C VAL A 33 30.74 -38.91 2.38
N THR A 34 31.09 -39.80 3.30
CA THR A 34 30.77 -39.69 4.72
C THR A 34 31.61 -38.59 5.35
N PRO A 35 31.02 -37.59 6.03
CA PRO A 35 31.82 -36.64 6.80
C PRO A 35 32.31 -37.28 8.09
N SER A 36 33.62 -37.19 8.30
CA SER A 36 34.30 -37.53 9.56
C SER A 36 33.80 -36.58 10.68
N ALA A 37 33.36 -37.16 11.78
CA ALA A 37 32.97 -36.41 12.98
C ALA A 37 34.23 -35.81 13.65
N GLU A 38 34.40 -34.52 13.55
CA GLU A 38 35.33 -33.80 14.43
C GLU A 38 34.65 -33.57 15.80
N ASN A 39 35.35 -34.05 16.84
CA ASN A 39 34.97 -33.88 18.22
C ASN A 39 35.04 -32.39 18.64
N PHE A 40 33.91 -31.73 18.75
CA PHE A 40 33.84 -30.47 19.44
C PHE A 40 33.76 -30.71 20.96
N SER A 41 34.76 -30.24 21.68
CA SER A 41 34.67 -30.13 23.14
C SER A 41 33.56 -29.15 23.53
N PRO A 42 32.70 -29.46 24.49
CA PRO A 42 31.64 -28.54 24.90
C PRO A 42 32.27 -27.30 25.52
N THR A 43 32.11 -26.17 24.86
CA THR A 43 32.35 -24.87 25.47
C THR A 43 31.39 -24.71 26.66
N SER A 44 31.92 -24.32 27.82
CA SER A 44 31.13 -24.11 29.02
C SER A 44 29.94 -23.21 28.70
N THR A 45 28.74 -23.74 28.81
CA THR A 45 27.49 -22.99 28.75
C THR A 45 27.53 -21.96 29.88
N LEU A 46 27.68 -20.69 29.53
CA LEU A 46 27.38 -19.62 30.49
C LEU A 46 25.92 -19.82 30.89
N THR A 47 25.71 -20.03 32.18
CA THR A 47 24.35 -20.01 32.74
C THR A 47 23.72 -18.69 32.34
N PRO A 48 22.58 -18.64 31.65
CA PRO A 48 21.96 -17.36 31.33
C PRO A 48 21.70 -16.62 32.63
N THR A 49 22.23 -15.43 32.73
CA THR A 49 21.87 -14.52 33.83
C THR A 49 20.35 -14.37 33.76
N PRO A 50 19.60 -14.57 34.86
CA PRO A 50 18.16 -14.37 34.82
C PRO A 50 17.90 -12.95 34.31
N THR A 51 17.26 -12.83 33.15
CA THR A 51 16.78 -11.54 32.63
C THR A 51 15.89 -10.95 33.73
N ALA A 52 16.16 -9.71 34.13
CA ALA A 52 15.29 -9.03 35.08
C ALA A 52 13.86 -9.06 34.54
N THR A 53 12.92 -9.45 35.39
CA THR A 53 11.50 -9.44 35.01
C THR A 53 11.13 -8.00 34.62
N PRO A 54 10.57 -7.76 33.43
CA PRO A 54 10.22 -6.42 33.00
C PRO A 54 9.31 -5.71 34.00
N GLU A 55 9.47 -4.41 34.15
CA GLU A 55 8.58 -3.59 34.97
C GLU A 55 7.14 -3.65 34.42
N PRO A 56 6.11 -3.43 35.24
CA PRO A 56 4.72 -3.55 34.80
C PRO A 56 4.34 -2.71 33.57
N GLU A 57 4.82 -1.48 33.47
CA GLU A 57 4.62 -0.60 32.29
C GLU A 57 5.23 -1.20 31.03
N ALA A 58 6.42 -1.79 31.13
CA ALA A 58 7.06 -2.46 30.00
C ALA A 58 6.27 -3.70 29.54
N ARG A 59 5.53 -4.35 30.44
CA ARG A 59 4.63 -5.46 30.07
C ARG A 59 3.36 -4.96 29.40
N ILE A 60 2.82 -3.80 29.78
CA ILE A 60 1.71 -3.18 29.03
C ILE A 60 2.15 -2.97 27.58
N ALA A 61 3.28 -2.28 27.36
CA ALA A 61 3.81 -2.07 26.02
C ALA A 61 4.11 -3.37 25.24
N GLN A 62 4.57 -4.44 25.93
CA GLN A 62 4.73 -5.75 25.29
C GLN A 62 3.39 -6.40 24.94
N GLY A 63 2.35 -6.21 25.75
CA GLY A 63 0.99 -6.62 25.44
C GLY A 63 0.41 -5.90 24.24
N ASP A 64 0.59 -4.58 24.16
CA ASP A 64 0.16 -3.76 23.03
C ASP A 64 0.84 -4.20 21.72
N LEU A 65 2.15 -4.47 21.80
CA LEU A 65 2.91 -4.98 20.65
C LEU A 65 2.43 -6.38 20.23
N ALA A 66 2.17 -7.29 21.18
CA ALA A 66 1.65 -8.62 20.88
C ALA A 66 0.26 -8.54 20.21
N LEU A 67 -0.59 -7.60 20.67
CA LEU A 67 -1.90 -7.35 20.07
C LEU A 67 -1.77 -6.80 18.64
N LEU A 68 -0.91 -5.81 18.44
CA LEU A 68 -0.62 -5.27 17.10
C LEU A 68 -0.08 -6.35 16.15
N GLN A 69 0.59 -7.37 16.67
CA GLN A 69 1.09 -8.53 15.93
C GLN A 69 0.03 -9.62 15.68
N GLY A 70 -1.22 -9.41 16.09
CA GLY A 70 -2.29 -10.41 15.98
C GLY A 70 -2.21 -11.54 17.01
N ASN A 71 -1.29 -11.47 17.96
CA ASN A 71 -1.09 -12.52 18.98
C ASN A 71 -1.88 -12.21 20.25
N SER A 72 -3.21 -12.26 20.15
CA SER A 72 -4.14 -11.89 21.21
C SER A 72 -3.99 -12.76 22.48
N ASP A 73 -3.61 -14.04 22.35
CA ASP A 73 -3.43 -14.92 23.52
C ASP A 73 -2.21 -14.54 24.36
N ASP A 74 -1.08 -14.25 23.71
CA ASP A 74 0.13 -13.77 24.38
C ASP A 74 -0.09 -12.37 24.97
N ALA A 75 -0.82 -11.50 24.25
CA ALA A 75 -1.22 -10.19 24.75
C ALA A 75 -2.00 -10.33 26.08
N ILE A 76 -3.04 -11.18 26.11
CA ILE A 76 -3.83 -11.44 27.33
C ILE A 76 -2.94 -11.91 28.49
N GLN A 77 -2.01 -12.83 28.25
CA GLN A 77 -1.12 -13.34 29.32
C GLN A 77 -0.19 -12.23 29.82
N THR A 78 0.33 -11.42 28.91
CA THR A 78 1.25 -10.32 29.21
C THR A 78 0.54 -9.24 30.03
N TYR A 79 -0.66 -8.81 29.65
CA TYR A 79 -1.48 -7.86 30.42
C TYR A 79 -1.86 -8.42 31.80
N ARG A 80 -2.25 -9.70 31.91
CA ARG A 80 -2.51 -10.33 33.22
C ARG A 80 -1.28 -10.29 34.12
N SER A 81 -0.10 -10.53 33.53
CA SER A 81 1.15 -10.47 34.31
C SER A 81 1.49 -9.04 34.74
N ALA A 82 1.15 -8.02 33.95
CA ALA A 82 1.29 -6.62 34.33
C ALA A 82 0.35 -6.27 35.52
N ALA A 83 -0.93 -6.60 35.40
CA ALA A 83 -1.93 -6.36 36.44
C ALA A 83 -1.57 -7.00 37.77
N LEU A 84 -1.04 -8.24 37.73
CA LEU A 84 -0.63 -8.96 38.97
C LEU A 84 0.66 -8.40 39.59
N ALA A 85 1.52 -7.75 38.81
CA ALA A 85 2.79 -7.23 39.27
C ALA A 85 2.71 -5.82 39.84
N SER A 86 1.62 -5.08 39.59
CA SER A 86 1.44 -3.70 40.04
C SER A 86 0.21 -3.53 40.94
N SER A 87 0.36 -2.68 41.93
CA SER A 87 -0.77 -2.14 42.71
C SER A 87 -1.21 -0.76 42.24
N ASP A 88 -0.61 -0.25 41.20
CA ASP A 88 -0.98 1.03 40.56
C ASP A 88 -2.30 0.84 39.78
N ALA A 89 -3.27 1.70 40.09
CA ALA A 89 -4.60 1.62 39.50
C ALA A 89 -4.60 1.93 37.97
N GLU A 90 -3.72 2.81 37.52
CA GLU A 90 -3.61 3.11 36.08
C GLU A 90 -3.07 1.90 35.31
N ILE A 91 -2.01 1.23 35.80
CA ILE A 91 -1.46 0.02 35.18
C ILE A 91 -2.48 -1.12 35.19
N GLN A 92 -3.25 -1.25 36.26
CA GLN A 92 -4.33 -2.24 36.32
C GLN A 92 -5.45 -1.93 35.32
N ALA A 93 -5.79 -0.66 35.15
CA ALA A 93 -6.79 -0.23 34.19
C ALA A 93 -6.33 -0.47 32.75
N ASP A 94 -5.09 -0.10 32.42
CA ASP A 94 -4.50 -0.34 31.10
C ASP A 94 -4.42 -1.84 30.77
N ALA A 95 -4.06 -2.66 31.75
CA ALA A 95 -4.05 -4.11 31.59
C ALA A 95 -5.45 -4.68 31.34
N LEU A 96 -6.48 -4.22 32.07
CA LEU A 96 -7.86 -4.64 31.85
C LEU A 96 -8.39 -4.19 30.50
N LEU A 97 -8.08 -2.96 30.08
CA LEU A 97 -8.40 -2.48 28.74
C LEU A 97 -7.74 -3.34 27.67
N GLY A 98 -6.44 -3.63 27.80
CA GLY A 98 -5.71 -4.48 26.87
C GLY A 98 -6.28 -5.90 26.78
N ILE A 99 -6.66 -6.51 27.93
CA ILE A 99 -7.34 -7.82 27.95
C ILE A 99 -8.68 -7.75 27.22
N ALA A 100 -9.45 -6.66 27.39
CA ALA A 100 -10.73 -6.50 26.74
C ALA A 100 -10.56 -6.31 25.21
N LYS A 101 -9.61 -5.49 24.77
CA LYS A 101 -9.24 -5.33 23.35
C LYS A 101 -8.86 -6.68 22.73
N ALA A 102 -7.99 -7.44 23.37
CA ALA A 102 -7.56 -8.74 22.87
C ALA A 102 -8.72 -9.77 22.79
N ASN A 103 -9.69 -9.73 23.69
CA ASN A 103 -10.89 -10.57 23.59
C ASN A 103 -11.85 -10.06 22.49
N TYR A 104 -11.96 -8.75 22.30
CA TYR A 104 -12.71 -8.15 21.19
C TYR A 104 -12.16 -8.62 19.84
N GLU A 105 -10.84 -8.53 19.62
CA GLU A 105 -10.16 -9.00 18.41
C GLU A 105 -10.37 -10.51 18.15
N LYS A 106 -10.43 -11.32 19.20
CA LYS A 106 -10.77 -12.74 19.10
C LYS A 106 -12.24 -13.03 18.82
N GLY A 107 -13.12 -12.02 18.81
CA GLY A 107 -14.56 -12.17 18.69
C GLY A 107 -15.25 -12.66 19.98
N ASP A 108 -14.53 -12.76 21.12
CA ASP A 108 -15.13 -13.06 22.43
C ASP A 108 -15.69 -11.78 23.06
N TYR A 109 -16.70 -11.22 22.38
CA TYR A 109 -17.36 -10.00 22.82
C TYR A 109 -17.97 -10.11 24.21
N THR A 110 -18.41 -11.31 24.61
CA THR A 110 -18.97 -11.51 25.96
C THR A 110 -17.92 -11.28 27.04
N THR A 111 -16.73 -11.83 26.87
CA THR A 111 -15.63 -11.62 27.82
C THR A 111 -15.15 -10.17 27.77
N ALA A 112 -15.08 -9.56 26.60
CA ALA A 112 -14.73 -8.15 26.45
C ALA A 112 -15.71 -7.24 27.20
N ILE A 113 -17.02 -7.40 27.01
CA ILE A 113 -18.07 -6.65 27.71
C ILE A 113 -17.91 -6.78 29.23
N ASN A 114 -17.79 -8.01 29.75
CA ASN A 114 -17.67 -8.24 31.20
C ASN A 114 -16.41 -7.57 31.79
N THR A 115 -15.28 -7.67 31.07
CA THR A 115 -14.02 -7.06 31.51
C THR A 115 -14.12 -5.53 31.53
N LEU A 116 -14.73 -4.93 30.49
CA LEU A 116 -14.91 -3.47 30.39
C LEU A 116 -15.91 -2.95 31.43
N GLN A 117 -16.98 -3.68 31.70
CA GLN A 117 -17.91 -3.32 32.79
C GLN A 117 -17.22 -3.36 34.15
N SER A 118 -16.33 -4.34 34.42
CA SER A 118 -15.53 -4.38 35.63
C SER A 118 -14.57 -3.20 35.70
N LEU A 119 -13.85 -2.89 34.63
CA LEU A 119 -12.98 -1.73 34.56
C LEU A 119 -13.71 -0.43 34.90
N ILE A 120 -14.86 -0.19 34.26
CA ILE A 120 -15.67 1.03 34.47
C ILE A 120 -16.20 1.10 35.89
N HIS A 121 -16.63 -0.02 36.47
CA HIS A 121 -17.18 -0.04 37.82
C HIS A 121 -16.13 0.10 38.93
N GLU A 122 -15.00 -0.56 38.77
CA GLU A 122 -13.97 -0.62 39.80
C GLU A 122 -13.02 0.58 39.76
N MET A 123 -12.83 1.20 38.57
CA MET A 123 -11.85 2.27 38.33
C MET A 123 -12.47 3.48 37.62
N PRO A 124 -13.48 4.17 38.19
CA PRO A 124 -14.30 5.18 37.50
C PRO A 124 -13.59 6.51 37.23
N GLU A 125 -12.34 6.69 37.62
CA GLU A 125 -11.57 7.93 37.43
C GLU A 125 -10.27 7.71 36.65
N ASN A 126 -10.08 6.52 36.01
CA ASN A 126 -8.86 6.26 35.26
C ASN A 126 -8.87 6.89 33.87
N LYS A 127 -7.68 7.07 33.25
CA LYS A 127 -7.51 7.71 31.93
C LYS A 127 -7.99 6.85 30.77
N SER A 128 -8.04 5.54 30.96
CA SER A 128 -8.39 4.57 29.92
C SER A 128 -9.90 4.41 29.73
N LEU A 129 -10.72 5.14 30.51
CA LEU A 129 -12.19 5.01 30.49
C LEU A 129 -12.80 5.38 29.12
N ALA A 130 -12.32 6.42 28.47
CA ALA A 130 -12.83 6.79 27.14
C ALA A 130 -12.68 5.58 26.19
N ASN A 131 -11.47 5.04 26.04
CA ASN A 131 -11.20 3.88 25.19
C ASN A 131 -11.98 2.64 25.69
N GLY A 132 -12.12 2.46 27.00
CA GLY A 132 -12.96 1.41 27.59
C GLY A 132 -14.41 1.50 27.14
N TYR A 133 -15.00 2.68 27.10
CA TYR A 133 -16.36 2.89 26.59
C TYR A 133 -16.46 2.69 25.07
N TYR A 134 -15.42 3.05 24.29
CA TYR A 134 -15.39 2.75 22.87
C TYR A 134 -15.46 1.25 22.60
N PHE A 135 -14.58 0.45 23.20
CA PHE A 135 -14.57 -1.01 23.00
C PHE A 135 -15.80 -1.69 23.59
N LEU A 136 -16.39 -1.13 24.65
CA LEU A 136 -17.67 -1.60 25.17
C LEU A 136 -18.80 -1.36 24.16
N ALA A 137 -18.83 -0.16 23.54
CA ALA A 137 -19.79 0.17 22.50
C ALA A 137 -19.63 -0.75 21.29
N ALA A 138 -18.40 -0.92 20.78
CA ALA A 138 -18.10 -1.80 19.66
C ALA A 138 -18.47 -3.26 19.96
N SER A 139 -18.25 -3.74 21.17
CA SER A 139 -18.65 -5.10 21.60
C SER A 139 -20.17 -5.25 21.70
N TYR A 140 -20.89 -4.21 22.14
CA TYR A 140 -22.35 -4.21 22.12
C TYR A 140 -22.91 -4.19 20.69
N ASP A 141 -22.28 -3.41 19.80
CA ASP A 141 -22.68 -3.34 18.38
C ASP A 141 -22.49 -4.70 17.71
N ALA A 142 -21.33 -5.34 17.88
CA ALA A 142 -21.02 -6.67 17.36
C ALA A 142 -21.99 -7.75 17.88
N THR A 143 -22.55 -7.57 19.09
CA THR A 143 -23.58 -8.46 19.66
C THR A 143 -25.02 -7.98 19.43
N GLN A 144 -25.22 -6.98 18.56
CA GLN A 144 -26.53 -6.42 18.17
C GLN A 144 -27.28 -5.76 19.34
N GLN A 145 -26.58 -5.35 20.38
CA GLN A 145 -27.15 -4.62 21.51
C GLN A 145 -27.07 -3.11 21.26
N TYR A 146 -27.62 -2.68 20.12
CA TYR A 146 -27.42 -1.37 19.52
C TYR A 146 -27.74 -0.16 20.43
N ALA A 147 -28.81 -0.24 21.22
CA ALA A 147 -29.14 0.85 22.16
C ALA A 147 -28.05 1.04 23.24
N LEU A 148 -27.48 -0.07 23.75
CA LEU A 148 -26.39 -0.02 24.71
C LEU A 148 -25.08 0.46 24.06
N ALA A 149 -24.84 0.08 22.79
CA ALA A 149 -23.73 0.60 22.03
C ALA A 149 -23.78 2.13 21.90
N ALA A 150 -24.94 2.67 21.53
CA ALA A 150 -25.14 4.12 21.37
C ALA A 150 -24.93 4.86 22.70
N GLU A 151 -25.42 4.32 23.83
CA GLU A 151 -25.19 4.90 25.15
C GLU A 151 -23.69 4.91 25.50
N ALA A 152 -22.97 3.82 25.20
CA ALA A 152 -21.56 3.72 25.51
C ALA A 152 -20.70 4.65 24.60
N TYR A 153 -21.02 4.82 23.32
CA TYR A 153 -20.40 5.86 22.47
C TYR A 153 -20.62 7.26 23.03
N GLY A 154 -21.83 7.56 23.52
CA GLY A 154 -22.09 8.83 24.21
C GLY A 154 -21.20 9.04 25.43
N LYS A 155 -20.88 7.98 26.16
CA LYS A 155 -19.95 8.04 27.30
C LYS A 155 -18.50 8.30 26.84
N TYR A 156 -18.05 7.73 25.74
CA TYR A 156 -16.74 8.09 25.16
C TYR A 156 -16.62 9.61 24.97
N ILE A 157 -17.60 10.24 24.35
CA ILE A 157 -17.60 11.70 24.09
C ILE A 157 -17.60 12.51 25.38
N GLU A 158 -18.32 12.05 26.44
CA GLU A 158 -18.30 12.71 27.75
C GLU A 158 -16.90 12.71 28.39
N TYR A 159 -16.11 11.62 28.21
CA TYR A 159 -14.78 11.47 28.78
C TYR A 159 -13.67 12.09 27.95
N GLN A 160 -13.81 12.09 26.61
CA GLN A 160 -12.80 12.60 25.68
C GLN A 160 -13.46 13.44 24.56
N PRO A 161 -13.99 14.64 24.87
CA PRO A 161 -14.64 15.49 23.88
C PRO A 161 -13.64 16.19 22.96
N GLY A 162 -14.06 16.47 21.72
CA GLY A 162 -13.43 17.41 20.82
C GLY A 162 -12.35 16.83 19.90
N VAL A 163 -11.94 15.58 20.05
CA VAL A 163 -10.86 14.98 19.23
C VAL A 163 -11.42 14.09 18.12
N LEU A 164 -12.33 13.17 18.46
CA LEU A 164 -12.97 12.24 17.54
C LEU A 164 -14.50 12.40 17.52
N ASP A 165 -15.00 13.56 17.87
CA ASP A 165 -16.46 13.78 18.02
C ASP A 165 -17.22 13.45 16.73
N ASP A 166 -16.69 13.83 15.58
CA ASP A 166 -17.26 13.51 14.27
C ASP A 166 -17.45 12.00 14.05
N LEU A 167 -16.41 11.23 14.27
CA LEU A 167 -16.39 9.77 14.12
C LEU A 167 -17.29 9.08 15.16
N ILE A 168 -17.18 9.48 16.42
CA ILE A 168 -17.91 8.79 17.49
C ILE A 168 -19.41 9.13 17.47
N TYR A 169 -19.79 10.36 17.10
CA TYR A 169 -21.19 10.69 16.84
C TYR A 169 -21.77 9.94 15.64
N GLU A 170 -20.97 9.66 14.60
CA GLU A 170 -21.37 8.82 13.47
C GLU A 170 -21.69 7.39 13.96
N TYR A 171 -20.77 6.76 14.71
CA TYR A 171 -21.02 5.43 15.27
C TYR A 171 -22.20 5.38 16.22
N GLN A 172 -22.38 6.41 17.04
CA GLN A 172 -23.55 6.55 17.91
C GLN A 172 -24.83 6.64 17.08
N GLY A 173 -24.81 7.46 16.02
CA GLY A 173 -25.94 7.61 15.09
C GLY A 173 -26.29 6.29 14.41
N GLN A 174 -25.28 5.56 13.93
CA GLN A 174 -25.47 4.25 13.31
C GLN A 174 -26.05 3.23 14.30
N ALA A 175 -25.56 3.21 15.55
CA ALA A 175 -26.09 2.34 16.59
C ALA A 175 -27.56 2.69 16.92
N TYR A 176 -27.91 3.96 17.06
CA TYR A 176 -29.33 4.37 17.23
C TYR A 176 -30.18 4.03 16.01
N PHE A 177 -29.65 4.18 14.79
CA PHE A 177 -30.33 3.80 13.56
C PHE A 177 -30.67 2.29 13.54
N ASN A 178 -29.68 1.46 13.87
CA ASN A 178 -29.83 0.01 13.96
C ASN A 178 -30.81 -0.42 15.07
N ALA A 179 -30.90 0.37 16.14
CA ALA A 179 -31.89 0.22 17.21
C ALA A 179 -33.30 0.70 16.82
N ALA A 180 -33.50 1.23 15.61
CA ALA A 180 -34.70 1.91 15.14
C ALA A 180 -35.10 3.16 15.99
N MET A 181 -34.14 3.77 16.67
CA MET A 181 -34.25 5.00 17.44
C MET A 181 -33.89 6.20 16.53
N TYR A 182 -34.70 6.41 15.49
CA TYR A 182 -34.40 7.34 14.41
C TYR A 182 -34.26 8.82 14.83
N PRO A 183 -35.06 9.36 15.78
CA PRO A 183 -34.84 10.72 16.25
C PRO A 183 -33.48 10.92 16.90
N GLU A 184 -33.02 9.97 17.70
CA GLU A 184 -31.71 9.98 18.36
C GLU A 184 -30.58 9.82 17.33
N ALA A 185 -30.76 8.92 16.33
CA ALA A 185 -29.82 8.77 15.21
C ALA A 185 -29.63 10.08 14.43
N ILE A 186 -30.73 10.76 14.08
CA ILE A 186 -30.69 12.05 13.40
C ILE A 186 -29.90 13.08 14.22
N LEU A 187 -30.12 13.15 15.54
CA LEU A 187 -29.40 14.08 16.40
C LEU A 187 -27.91 13.78 16.44
N SER A 188 -27.54 12.51 16.56
CA SER A 188 -26.12 12.10 16.57
C SER A 188 -25.43 12.42 15.25
N TYR A 189 -26.03 12.09 14.11
CA TYR A 189 -25.47 12.48 12.80
C TYR A 189 -25.39 14.00 12.59
N GLN A 190 -26.34 14.77 13.12
CA GLN A 190 -26.25 16.23 13.09
C GLN A 190 -25.10 16.75 13.94
N ASN A 191 -24.80 16.11 15.09
CA ASN A 191 -23.64 16.45 15.89
C ASN A 191 -22.32 16.07 15.17
N ALA A 192 -22.27 14.90 14.49
CA ALA A 192 -21.14 14.53 13.64
C ALA A 192 -20.90 15.55 12.53
N LEU A 193 -21.96 15.96 11.84
CA LEU A 193 -21.92 17.01 10.80
C LEU A 193 -21.41 18.37 11.33
N GLN A 194 -21.69 18.72 12.59
CA GLN A 194 -21.18 19.94 13.19
C GLN A 194 -19.73 19.84 13.63
N ALA A 195 -19.28 18.65 13.98
CA ALA A 195 -17.92 18.39 14.46
C ALA A 195 -16.91 18.22 13.32
N THR A 196 -17.35 17.72 12.16
CA THR A 196 -16.45 17.44 11.03
C THR A 196 -15.84 18.71 10.42
N GLN A 197 -14.59 18.60 9.99
CA GLN A 197 -13.91 19.59 9.15
C GLN A 197 -13.82 19.11 7.68
N ASP A 198 -14.24 17.89 7.40
CA ASP A 198 -14.18 17.24 6.10
C ASP A 198 -15.46 17.43 5.28
N ASP A 199 -15.59 16.67 4.19
CA ASP A 199 -16.75 16.68 3.29
C ASP A 199 -18.03 16.28 4.06
N PRO A 200 -19.05 17.14 4.13
CA PRO A 200 -20.27 16.86 4.89
C PRO A 200 -21.21 15.83 4.23
N GLY A 201 -20.89 15.40 3.01
CA GLY A 201 -21.81 14.66 2.16
C GLY A 201 -22.29 13.34 2.77
N SER A 202 -21.42 12.56 3.40
CA SER A 202 -21.77 11.30 4.05
C SER A 202 -22.77 11.48 5.19
N TYR A 203 -22.51 12.41 6.08
CA TYR A 203 -23.39 12.71 7.22
C TYR A 203 -24.78 13.20 6.77
N LEU A 204 -24.83 14.01 5.71
CA LEU A 204 -26.09 14.46 5.13
C LEU A 204 -26.88 13.30 4.51
N LEU A 205 -26.20 12.32 3.89
CA LEU A 205 -26.85 11.09 3.40
C LEU A 205 -27.42 10.27 4.56
N GLU A 206 -26.69 10.08 5.63
CA GLU A 206 -27.13 9.33 6.81
C GLU A 206 -28.33 9.99 7.50
N ILE A 207 -28.29 11.31 7.67
CA ILE A 207 -29.46 12.08 8.18
C ILE A 207 -30.68 11.86 7.26
N GLY A 208 -30.50 11.94 5.94
CA GLY A 208 -31.56 11.69 4.98
C GLY A 208 -32.13 10.27 5.09
N GLN A 209 -31.28 9.28 5.21
CA GLN A 209 -31.70 7.87 5.40
C GLN A 209 -32.47 7.68 6.71
N ALA A 210 -32.01 8.32 7.81
CA ALA A 210 -32.67 8.25 9.10
C ALA A 210 -34.07 8.92 9.06
N TYR A 211 -34.22 10.06 8.37
CA TYR A 211 -35.54 10.67 8.15
C TYR A 211 -36.46 9.77 7.31
N ASN A 212 -35.92 9.14 6.26
CA ASN A 212 -36.73 8.22 5.45
C ASN A 212 -37.19 7.00 6.25
N ALA A 213 -36.32 6.43 7.07
CA ALA A 213 -36.65 5.31 7.97
C ALA A 213 -37.66 5.72 9.05
N ALA A 214 -37.62 6.96 9.52
CA ALA A 214 -38.61 7.54 10.43
C ALA A 214 -39.97 7.86 9.75
N GLY A 215 -40.08 7.71 8.42
CA GLY A 215 -41.28 8.00 7.64
C GLY A 215 -41.42 9.44 7.17
N ASP A 216 -40.44 10.30 7.39
CA ASP A 216 -40.41 11.70 6.89
C ASP A 216 -39.65 11.77 5.56
N SER A 217 -40.27 11.19 4.53
CA SER A 217 -39.68 11.14 3.17
C SER A 217 -39.44 12.53 2.57
N SER A 218 -40.17 13.56 3.00
CA SER A 218 -39.98 14.92 2.50
C SER A 218 -38.66 15.51 3.00
N LYS A 219 -38.34 15.36 4.28
CA LYS A 219 -37.05 15.76 4.83
C LYS A 219 -35.90 14.88 4.30
N ALA A 220 -36.14 13.60 4.10
CA ALA A 220 -35.12 12.72 3.51
C ALA A 220 -34.63 13.26 2.17
N VAL A 221 -35.55 13.63 1.28
CA VAL A 221 -35.20 14.25 -0.01
C VAL A 221 -34.43 15.56 0.17
N GLU A 222 -34.85 16.41 1.12
CA GLU A 222 -34.16 17.67 1.38
C GLU A 222 -32.68 17.42 1.74
N PHE A 223 -32.39 16.48 2.64
CA PHE A 223 -31.02 16.16 3.03
C PHE A 223 -30.22 15.47 1.93
N PHE A 224 -30.82 14.60 1.11
CA PHE A 224 -30.11 14.03 -0.03
C PHE A 224 -29.74 15.09 -1.06
N LEU A 225 -30.60 16.08 -1.30
CA LEU A 225 -30.26 17.20 -2.18
C LEU A 225 -29.18 18.11 -1.59
N GLN A 226 -29.19 18.33 -0.27
CA GLN A 226 -28.11 19.03 0.41
C GLN A 226 -26.79 18.28 0.30
N ALA A 227 -26.79 16.94 0.44
CA ALA A 227 -25.60 16.11 0.24
C ALA A 227 -25.03 16.29 -1.17
N TYR A 228 -25.90 16.24 -2.19
CA TYR A 228 -25.52 16.48 -3.57
C TYR A 228 -24.88 17.86 -3.77
N ASP A 229 -25.45 18.91 -3.20
CA ASP A 229 -25.01 20.29 -3.42
C ASP A 229 -23.73 20.64 -2.65
N GLN A 230 -23.49 19.99 -1.49
CA GLN A 230 -22.39 20.36 -0.59
C GLN A 230 -21.14 19.48 -0.75
N THR A 231 -21.25 18.30 -1.33
CA THR A 231 -20.10 17.44 -1.57
C THR A 231 -19.42 17.76 -2.91
N ASN A 232 -18.10 17.54 -2.99
CA ASN A 232 -17.35 17.51 -4.24
C ASN A 232 -17.07 16.05 -4.72
N ASN A 233 -17.51 15.04 -3.98
CA ASN A 233 -17.29 13.65 -4.30
C ASN A 233 -18.37 13.13 -5.25
N ASP A 234 -17.98 12.75 -6.47
CA ASP A 234 -18.89 12.25 -7.51
C ASP A 234 -19.66 10.98 -7.08
N TYR A 235 -19.05 10.11 -6.28
CA TYR A 235 -19.72 8.91 -5.76
C TYR A 235 -20.81 9.29 -4.76
N THR A 236 -20.53 10.23 -3.85
CA THR A 236 -21.54 10.76 -2.91
C THR A 236 -22.69 11.46 -3.63
N LYS A 237 -22.39 12.21 -4.72
CA LYS A 237 -23.45 12.82 -5.56
C LYS A 237 -24.33 11.76 -6.23
N ALA A 238 -23.72 10.70 -6.76
CA ALA A 238 -24.49 9.60 -7.36
C ALA A 238 -25.37 8.88 -6.34
N THR A 239 -24.86 8.62 -5.14
CA THR A 239 -25.63 8.04 -4.02
C THR A 239 -26.79 8.94 -3.62
N ALA A 240 -26.55 10.24 -3.48
CA ALA A 240 -27.59 11.23 -3.17
C ALA A 240 -28.71 11.21 -4.22
N ASN A 241 -28.36 11.20 -5.49
CA ASN A 241 -29.31 11.11 -6.58
C ASN A 241 -30.10 9.79 -6.56
N LEU A 242 -29.46 8.66 -6.31
CA LEU A 242 -30.14 7.37 -6.24
C LEU A 242 -31.14 7.34 -5.09
N LEU A 243 -30.71 7.77 -3.89
CA LEU A 243 -31.56 7.79 -2.70
C LEU A 243 -32.72 8.79 -2.86
N ALA A 244 -32.46 10.02 -3.32
CA ALA A 244 -33.50 10.99 -3.61
C ALA A 244 -34.49 10.48 -4.68
N GLY A 245 -33.99 9.89 -5.75
CA GLY A 245 -34.80 9.33 -6.83
C GLY A 245 -35.72 8.22 -6.33
N ARG A 246 -35.22 7.29 -5.52
CA ARG A 246 -36.05 6.23 -4.92
C ARG A 246 -37.14 6.77 -4.01
N VAL A 247 -36.84 7.78 -3.20
CA VAL A 247 -37.83 8.42 -2.35
C VAL A 247 -38.85 9.21 -3.20
N TYR A 248 -38.45 9.86 -4.28
CA TYR A 248 -39.38 10.49 -5.21
C TYR A 248 -40.34 9.47 -5.87
N ILE A 249 -39.89 8.25 -6.24
CA ILE A 249 -40.76 7.18 -6.72
C ILE A 249 -41.81 6.81 -5.65
N GLN A 250 -41.39 6.65 -4.39
CA GLN A 250 -42.30 6.33 -3.27
C GLN A 250 -43.36 7.42 -3.06
N LEU A 251 -43.00 8.67 -3.28
CA LEU A 251 -43.89 9.83 -3.19
C LEU A 251 -44.76 10.04 -4.44
N GLY A 252 -44.55 9.27 -5.53
CA GLY A 252 -45.24 9.42 -6.80
C GLY A 252 -44.71 10.56 -7.71
N PHE A 253 -43.57 11.12 -7.38
CA PHE A 253 -42.91 12.19 -8.16
C PHE A 253 -41.95 11.60 -9.21
N ASN A 254 -42.45 10.84 -10.14
CA ASN A 254 -41.64 10.05 -11.08
C ASN A 254 -40.75 10.91 -11.97
N GLU A 255 -41.21 12.09 -12.41
CA GLU A 255 -40.38 12.99 -13.25
C GLU A 255 -39.14 13.49 -12.52
N GLN A 256 -39.28 13.85 -11.23
CA GLN A 256 -38.15 14.24 -10.40
C GLN A 256 -37.19 13.07 -10.16
N ALA A 257 -37.73 11.86 -9.94
CA ALA A 257 -36.91 10.67 -9.77
C ALA A 257 -36.07 10.40 -11.01
N PHE A 258 -36.69 10.38 -12.19
CA PHE A 258 -35.98 10.15 -13.45
C PHE A 258 -34.93 11.21 -13.76
N ALA A 259 -35.20 12.46 -13.39
CA ALA A 259 -34.22 13.55 -13.53
C ALA A 259 -32.97 13.30 -12.66
N ARG A 260 -33.10 12.78 -11.44
CA ARG A 260 -31.97 12.42 -10.58
C ARG A 260 -31.16 11.25 -11.14
N PHE A 261 -31.84 10.18 -11.58
CA PHE A 261 -31.17 9.04 -12.19
C PHE A 261 -30.43 9.44 -13.47
N GLN A 262 -31.08 10.28 -14.32
CA GLN A 262 -30.47 10.76 -15.56
C GLN A 262 -29.23 11.62 -15.29
N ASP A 263 -29.26 12.45 -14.23
CA ASP A 263 -28.11 13.26 -13.83
C ASP A 263 -26.91 12.36 -13.45
N SER A 264 -27.12 11.28 -12.70
CA SER A 264 -26.05 10.34 -12.36
C SER A 264 -25.50 9.60 -13.59
N VAL A 265 -26.37 9.18 -14.49
CA VAL A 265 -25.95 8.52 -15.75
C VAL A 265 -25.11 9.45 -16.60
N ASN A 266 -25.46 10.73 -16.65
CA ASN A 266 -24.75 11.71 -17.50
C ASN A 266 -23.42 12.19 -16.89
N ASN A 267 -23.34 12.33 -15.57
CA ASN A 267 -22.24 13.02 -14.92
C ASN A 267 -21.37 12.14 -14.03
N PHE A 268 -21.89 11.00 -13.51
CA PHE A 268 -21.21 10.16 -12.52
C PHE A 268 -21.14 8.69 -12.96
N TRP A 269 -20.95 8.44 -14.25
CA TRP A 269 -21.00 7.13 -14.90
C TRP A 269 -20.01 6.09 -14.36
N LYS A 270 -19.02 6.49 -13.56
CA LYS A 270 -18.10 5.56 -12.86
C LYS A 270 -18.70 4.94 -11.59
N SER A 271 -19.80 5.51 -11.07
CA SER A 271 -20.44 5.05 -9.85
C SER A 271 -21.38 3.87 -10.10
N TYR A 272 -21.35 2.88 -9.22
CA TYR A 272 -22.34 1.79 -9.25
C TYR A 272 -23.77 2.29 -8.97
N ASP A 273 -23.92 3.40 -8.23
CA ASP A 273 -25.22 4.04 -8.00
C ASP A 273 -25.80 4.67 -9.29
N ALA A 274 -24.94 5.15 -10.18
CA ALA A 274 -25.36 5.57 -11.51
C ALA A 274 -25.90 4.38 -12.33
N TYR A 275 -25.27 3.21 -12.23
CA TYR A 275 -25.79 1.98 -12.85
C TYR A 275 -27.14 1.57 -12.24
N SER A 276 -27.29 1.67 -10.92
CA SER A 276 -28.59 1.41 -10.27
C SER A 276 -29.67 2.36 -10.80
N GLY A 277 -29.35 3.65 -10.97
CA GLY A 277 -30.24 4.64 -11.60
C GLY A 277 -30.54 4.35 -13.07
N LEU A 278 -29.54 3.90 -13.84
CA LEU A 278 -29.72 3.46 -15.23
C LEU A 278 -30.73 2.30 -15.32
N VAL A 279 -30.63 1.32 -14.43
CA VAL A 279 -31.57 0.18 -14.38
C VAL A 279 -33.01 0.66 -14.13
N GLU A 280 -33.19 1.64 -13.23
CA GLU A 280 -34.53 2.22 -12.97
C GLU A 280 -35.07 2.96 -14.20
N LEU A 281 -34.24 3.72 -14.92
CA LEU A 281 -34.65 4.39 -16.16
C LEU A 281 -35.04 3.40 -17.26
N VAL A 282 -34.25 2.35 -17.48
CA VAL A 282 -34.50 1.33 -18.51
C VAL A 282 -35.77 0.56 -18.18
N ASN A 283 -35.95 0.14 -16.93
CA ASN A 283 -37.19 -0.58 -16.52
C ASN A 283 -38.44 0.30 -16.64
N SER A 284 -38.29 1.62 -16.53
CA SER A 284 -39.35 2.60 -16.69
C SER A 284 -39.52 3.08 -18.15
N ASN A 285 -38.82 2.47 -19.11
CA ASN A 285 -38.79 2.85 -20.52
C ASN A 285 -38.47 4.34 -20.74
N GLN A 286 -37.62 4.91 -19.90
CA GLN A 286 -37.11 6.28 -20.10
C GLN A 286 -36.00 6.28 -21.15
N PRO A 287 -35.92 7.31 -22.02
CA PRO A 287 -34.82 7.43 -22.97
C PRO A 287 -33.51 7.70 -22.25
N VAL A 288 -32.45 7.02 -22.67
CA VAL A 288 -31.08 7.24 -22.18
C VAL A 288 -30.17 7.40 -23.39
N ASP A 289 -29.21 8.31 -23.30
CA ASP A 289 -28.17 8.43 -24.31
C ASP A 289 -27.33 7.16 -24.37
N GLU A 290 -27.13 6.61 -25.56
CA GLU A 290 -26.48 5.30 -25.73
C GLU A 290 -24.98 5.34 -25.44
N LEU A 291 -24.30 6.49 -25.58
CA LEU A 291 -22.89 6.64 -25.15
C LEU A 291 -22.79 6.59 -23.62
N GLN A 292 -23.63 7.38 -22.95
CA GLN A 292 -23.66 7.40 -21.47
C GLN A 292 -24.06 6.05 -20.89
N ARG A 293 -25.06 5.40 -21.50
CA ARG A 293 -25.45 4.03 -21.14
C ARG A 293 -24.27 3.08 -21.28
N GLY A 294 -23.56 3.11 -22.39
CA GLY A 294 -22.38 2.27 -22.62
C GLY A 294 -21.30 2.47 -21.58
N LEU A 295 -21.02 3.73 -21.19
CA LEU A 295 -20.03 4.06 -20.16
C LEU A 295 -20.46 3.52 -18.79
N VAL A 296 -21.72 3.75 -18.37
CA VAL A 296 -22.25 3.25 -17.09
C VAL A 296 -22.22 1.72 -17.06
N ASP A 297 -22.71 1.05 -18.09
CA ASP A 297 -22.69 -0.41 -18.20
C ASP A 297 -21.24 -0.96 -18.14
N TYR A 298 -20.30 -0.30 -18.81
CA TYR A 298 -18.88 -0.69 -18.80
C TYR A 298 -18.26 -0.62 -17.40
N TYR A 299 -18.43 0.50 -16.68
CA TYR A 299 -17.88 0.67 -15.34
C TYR A 299 -18.59 -0.19 -14.29
N ALA A 300 -19.84 -0.59 -14.54
CA ALA A 300 -20.55 -1.57 -13.74
C ALA A 300 -20.19 -3.03 -14.07
N GLY A 301 -19.25 -3.28 -14.98
CA GLY A 301 -18.84 -4.63 -15.39
C GLY A 301 -19.84 -5.33 -16.32
N GLN A 302 -20.81 -4.62 -16.86
CA GLN A 302 -21.84 -5.14 -17.76
C GLN A 302 -21.38 -5.07 -19.23
N TYR A 303 -20.22 -5.64 -19.51
CA TYR A 303 -19.48 -5.45 -20.75
C TYR A 303 -20.25 -5.80 -22.04
N GLY A 304 -21.08 -6.85 -22.01
CA GLY A 304 -21.92 -7.20 -23.15
C GLY A 304 -22.96 -6.13 -23.48
N TYR A 305 -23.64 -5.58 -22.46
CA TYR A 305 -24.59 -4.48 -22.64
C TYR A 305 -23.90 -3.19 -23.05
N ALA A 306 -22.71 -2.92 -22.49
CA ALA A 306 -21.89 -1.80 -22.88
C ALA A 306 -21.51 -1.84 -24.37
N ALA A 307 -20.99 -2.96 -24.87
CA ALA A 307 -20.61 -3.14 -26.26
C ALA A 307 -21.81 -2.94 -27.21
N GLU A 308 -23.00 -3.41 -26.84
CA GLU A 308 -24.25 -3.20 -27.59
C GLU A 308 -24.67 -1.73 -27.58
N ALA A 309 -24.61 -1.03 -26.44
CA ALA A 309 -24.97 0.38 -26.34
C ALA A 309 -24.05 1.23 -27.20
N PHE A 310 -22.73 1.04 -27.13
CA PHE A 310 -21.77 1.72 -27.99
C PHE A 310 -22.02 1.43 -29.49
N SER A 311 -22.40 0.19 -29.84
CA SER A 311 -22.76 -0.16 -31.22
C SER A 311 -23.97 0.62 -31.73
N ARG A 312 -25.02 0.78 -30.90
CA ARG A 312 -26.19 1.60 -31.24
C ARG A 312 -25.83 3.08 -31.37
N TYR A 313 -24.99 3.60 -30.44
CA TYR A 313 -24.49 4.97 -30.51
C TYR A 313 -23.75 5.24 -31.82
N LEU A 314 -22.72 4.43 -32.17
CA LEU A 314 -21.93 4.57 -33.39
C LEU A 314 -22.79 4.49 -34.67
N THR A 315 -23.90 3.71 -34.63
CA THR A 315 -24.82 3.59 -35.76
C THR A 315 -25.72 4.81 -35.91
N SER A 316 -26.14 5.41 -34.76
CA SER A 316 -27.10 6.51 -34.73
C SER A 316 -26.46 7.90 -34.81
N THR A 317 -25.16 8.02 -34.52
CA THR A 317 -24.43 9.28 -34.38
C THR A 317 -23.22 9.30 -35.31
N PRO A 318 -23.38 9.66 -36.58
CA PRO A 318 -22.28 9.64 -37.56
C PRO A 318 -21.12 10.59 -37.23
N ASP A 319 -21.39 11.70 -36.55
CA ASP A 319 -20.41 12.72 -36.16
C ASP A 319 -19.99 12.51 -34.68
N HIS A 320 -19.56 11.31 -34.35
CA HIS A 320 -19.04 10.95 -33.01
C HIS A 320 -17.52 11.22 -32.92
N ASP A 321 -17.01 11.27 -31.69
CA ASP A 321 -15.56 11.18 -31.40
C ASP A 321 -15.11 9.71 -31.23
N GLY A 322 -13.85 9.51 -30.86
CA GLY A 322 -13.28 8.17 -30.67
C GLY A 322 -13.74 7.43 -29.41
N THR A 323 -14.42 8.10 -28.47
CA THR A 323 -14.76 7.56 -27.16
C THR A 323 -15.50 6.23 -27.22
N ALA A 324 -16.55 6.17 -28.06
CA ALA A 324 -17.36 4.95 -28.18
C ALA A 324 -16.57 3.77 -28.78
N HIS A 325 -15.68 4.02 -29.75
CA HIS A 325 -14.79 2.99 -30.28
C HIS A 325 -13.81 2.48 -29.22
N TYR A 326 -13.22 3.41 -28.43
CA TYR A 326 -12.28 3.04 -27.39
C TYR A 326 -12.92 2.11 -26.34
N PHE A 327 -14.02 2.56 -25.72
CA PHE A 327 -14.66 1.78 -24.67
C PHE A 327 -15.39 0.53 -25.21
N ARG A 328 -15.84 0.53 -26.47
CA ARG A 328 -16.36 -0.69 -27.09
C ARG A 328 -15.24 -1.72 -27.26
N GLY A 329 -14.05 -1.32 -27.69
CA GLY A 329 -12.88 -2.19 -27.73
C GLY A 329 -12.56 -2.79 -26.36
N MET A 330 -12.55 -1.96 -25.31
CA MET A 330 -12.35 -2.40 -23.92
C MET A 330 -13.43 -3.39 -23.46
N ALA A 331 -14.69 -3.15 -23.80
CA ALA A 331 -15.79 -4.05 -23.46
C ALA A 331 -15.70 -5.39 -24.21
N LEU A 332 -15.29 -5.37 -25.48
CA LEU A 332 -15.11 -6.57 -26.31
C LEU A 332 -13.97 -7.46 -25.78
N ILE A 333 -12.84 -6.90 -25.33
CA ILE A 333 -11.78 -7.67 -24.64
C ILE A 333 -12.34 -8.35 -23.39
N ALA A 334 -13.16 -7.66 -22.62
CA ALA A 334 -13.72 -8.22 -21.38
C ALA A 334 -14.70 -9.36 -21.61
N VAL A 335 -15.19 -9.53 -22.85
CA VAL A 335 -16.04 -10.67 -23.28
C VAL A 335 -15.29 -11.60 -24.25
N ASP A 336 -13.97 -11.62 -24.23
CA ASP A 336 -13.09 -12.50 -24.98
C ASP A 336 -13.13 -12.31 -26.53
N ASP A 337 -13.60 -11.15 -27.04
CA ASP A 337 -13.55 -10.81 -28.46
C ASP A 337 -12.36 -9.92 -28.80
N ALA A 338 -11.15 -10.50 -28.77
CA ALA A 338 -9.90 -9.80 -29.04
C ALA A 338 -9.85 -9.19 -30.47
N ASN A 339 -10.38 -9.88 -31.48
CA ASN A 339 -10.37 -9.38 -32.85
C ASN A 339 -11.36 -8.22 -33.07
N GLY A 340 -12.52 -8.32 -32.44
CA GLY A 340 -13.49 -7.23 -32.41
C GLY A 340 -12.91 -5.97 -31.77
N ALA A 341 -12.24 -6.12 -30.63
CA ALA A 341 -11.58 -5.02 -29.92
C ALA A 341 -10.52 -4.32 -30.80
N ILE A 342 -9.61 -5.09 -31.41
CA ILE A 342 -8.60 -4.55 -32.32
C ILE A 342 -9.26 -3.77 -33.46
N SER A 343 -10.36 -4.27 -34.01
CA SER A 343 -11.08 -3.62 -35.10
C SER A 343 -11.66 -2.26 -34.71
N GLU A 344 -12.16 -2.14 -33.46
CA GLU A 344 -12.69 -0.88 -32.93
C GLU A 344 -11.57 0.15 -32.74
N TRP A 345 -10.44 -0.24 -32.12
CA TRP A 345 -9.32 0.68 -31.94
C TRP A 345 -8.65 1.08 -33.27
N GLN A 346 -8.62 0.16 -34.25
CA GLN A 346 -8.19 0.51 -35.61
C GLN A 346 -9.14 1.53 -36.28
N ALA A 347 -10.44 1.44 -36.02
CA ALA A 347 -11.41 2.44 -36.50
C ALA A 347 -11.15 3.81 -35.84
N LEU A 348 -10.93 3.83 -34.50
CA LEU A 348 -10.54 5.05 -33.78
C LEU A 348 -9.28 5.70 -34.42
N ILE A 349 -8.22 4.93 -34.60
CA ILE A 349 -6.95 5.42 -35.16
C ILE A 349 -7.13 6.00 -36.55
N ARG A 350 -7.94 5.34 -37.39
CA ARG A 350 -8.17 5.76 -38.77
C ARG A 350 -9.04 7.00 -38.88
N ASP A 351 -10.13 7.03 -38.11
CA ASP A 351 -11.21 8.01 -38.29
C ASP A 351 -11.09 9.20 -37.33
N HIS A 352 -10.38 9.03 -36.18
CA HIS A 352 -10.25 10.02 -35.11
C HIS A 352 -8.79 10.26 -34.68
N PRO A 353 -7.86 10.66 -35.59
CA PRO A 353 -6.44 10.76 -35.26
C PRO A 353 -6.08 11.89 -34.28
N ALA A 354 -7.02 12.78 -33.96
CA ALA A 354 -6.85 13.84 -32.94
C ALA A 354 -7.58 13.56 -31.64
N ASP A 355 -8.14 12.35 -31.47
CA ASP A 355 -8.85 11.96 -30.28
C ASP A 355 -7.91 11.74 -29.09
N THR A 356 -8.43 11.98 -27.89
CA THR A 356 -7.70 11.77 -26.63
C THR A 356 -7.22 10.33 -26.49
N TYR A 357 -7.96 9.35 -26.97
CA TYR A 357 -7.62 7.92 -26.89
C TYR A 357 -6.77 7.40 -28.06
N TYR A 358 -6.27 8.29 -28.93
CA TYR A 358 -5.51 7.88 -30.12
C TYR A 358 -4.22 7.09 -29.76
N SER A 359 -3.41 7.61 -28.85
CA SER A 359 -2.18 6.92 -28.40
C SER A 359 -2.49 5.62 -27.65
N GLU A 360 -3.47 5.67 -26.74
CA GLU A 360 -3.93 4.53 -25.98
C GLU A 360 -4.45 3.40 -26.88
N ALA A 361 -5.13 3.73 -27.98
CA ALA A 361 -5.62 2.73 -28.94
C ALA A 361 -4.49 1.89 -29.54
N PHE A 362 -3.33 2.49 -29.88
CA PHE A 362 -2.16 1.72 -30.30
C PHE A 362 -1.63 0.79 -29.21
N GLN A 363 -1.64 1.26 -27.97
CA GLN A 363 -1.19 0.47 -26.83
C GLN A 363 -2.10 -0.72 -26.58
N GLU A 364 -3.42 -0.50 -26.62
CA GLU A 364 -4.41 -1.57 -26.41
C GLU A 364 -4.37 -2.62 -27.55
N ILE A 365 -4.18 -2.19 -28.81
CA ILE A 365 -3.95 -3.13 -29.91
C ILE A 365 -2.71 -3.97 -29.66
N ALA A 366 -1.58 -3.34 -29.33
CA ALA A 366 -0.34 -4.06 -29.10
C ALA A 366 -0.45 -4.99 -27.88
N TYR A 367 -1.08 -4.54 -26.82
CA TYR A 367 -1.33 -5.37 -25.64
C TYR A 367 -2.19 -6.59 -25.99
N THR A 368 -3.27 -6.38 -26.72
CA THR A 368 -4.16 -7.48 -27.17
C THR A 368 -3.43 -8.48 -28.07
N GLN A 369 -2.61 -7.99 -29.00
CA GLN A 369 -1.82 -8.84 -29.90
C GLN A 369 -0.85 -9.75 -29.15
N TRP A 370 -0.05 -9.19 -28.20
CA TRP A 370 0.92 -10.03 -27.50
C TRP A 370 0.32 -10.82 -26.32
N ALA A 371 -0.65 -10.28 -25.58
CA ALA A 371 -1.13 -10.88 -24.34
C ALA A 371 -2.28 -11.88 -24.57
N TYR A 372 -3.13 -11.65 -25.58
CA TYR A 372 -4.29 -12.49 -25.86
C TYR A 372 -4.08 -13.36 -27.12
N LEU A 373 -3.34 -12.85 -28.12
CA LEU A 373 -3.12 -13.57 -29.38
C LEU A 373 -1.70 -14.14 -29.52
N GLU A 374 -0.82 -13.86 -28.56
CA GLU A 374 0.61 -14.27 -28.59
C GLU A 374 1.38 -13.82 -29.84
N ASP A 375 0.88 -12.78 -30.54
CA ASP A 375 1.50 -12.21 -31.75
C ASP A 375 2.43 -11.04 -31.37
N PHE A 376 3.63 -11.40 -30.89
CA PHE A 376 4.64 -10.44 -30.45
C PHE A 376 5.20 -9.57 -31.58
N ASP A 377 5.29 -10.12 -32.79
CA ASP A 377 5.84 -9.39 -33.94
C ASP A 377 4.89 -8.29 -34.39
N SER A 378 3.58 -8.58 -34.53
CA SER A 378 2.57 -7.58 -34.85
C SER A 378 2.40 -6.54 -33.74
N ALA A 379 2.48 -6.95 -32.49
CA ALA A 379 2.38 -6.05 -31.34
C ALA A 379 3.51 -5.01 -31.34
N ALA A 380 4.73 -5.45 -31.53
CA ALA A 380 5.89 -4.56 -31.63
C ALA A 380 5.80 -3.63 -32.84
N GLU A 381 5.33 -4.12 -33.99
CA GLU A 381 5.17 -3.32 -35.18
C GLU A 381 4.08 -2.26 -35.00
N THR A 382 3.00 -2.56 -34.29
CA THR A 382 1.95 -1.59 -33.94
C THR A 382 2.54 -0.37 -33.21
N LEU A 383 3.35 -0.58 -32.17
CA LEU A 383 3.96 0.52 -31.41
C LEU A 383 5.07 1.25 -32.19
N LYS A 384 5.83 0.54 -33.02
CA LYS A 384 6.81 1.16 -33.91
C LYS A 384 6.13 2.06 -34.95
N ASN A 385 4.99 1.65 -35.47
CA ASN A 385 4.18 2.47 -36.38
C ASN A 385 3.68 3.74 -35.69
N TYR A 386 3.26 3.66 -34.42
CA TYR A 386 2.92 4.85 -33.65
C TYR A 386 4.10 5.83 -33.57
N GLY A 387 5.28 5.39 -33.20
CA GLY A 387 6.48 6.23 -33.11
C GLY A 387 6.87 6.84 -34.44
N ALA A 388 6.70 6.09 -35.56
CA ALA A 388 6.98 6.58 -36.90
C ALA A 388 5.98 7.66 -37.38
N LEU A 389 4.70 7.51 -37.02
CA LEU A 389 3.64 8.47 -37.35
C LEU A 389 3.69 9.73 -36.47
N ASN A 390 4.16 9.59 -35.22
CA ASN A 390 4.13 10.62 -34.18
C ASN A 390 5.51 10.87 -33.57
N PRO A 391 6.56 11.14 -34.32
CA PRO A 391 7.93 11.21 -33.77
C PRO A 391 8.17 12.38 -32.82
N GLY A 392 7.26 13.34 -32.73
CA GLY A 392 7.29 14.47 -31.80
C GLY A 392 6.33 14.35 -30.63
N ALA A 393 5.64 13.23 -30.48
CA ALA A 393 4.79 13.01 -29.31
C ALA A 393 5.63 12.74 -28.04
N ASP A 394 5.16 13.23 -26.92
CA ASP A 394 5.87 13.10 -25.63
C ASP A 394 6.09 11.63 -25.23
N ASP A 395 5.17 10.74 -25.60
CA ASP A 395 5.22 9.31 -25.30
C ASP A 395 5.84 8.45 -26.42
N ALA A 396 6.34 9.04 -27.52
CA ALA A 396 6.89 8.29 -28.65
C ALA A 396 8.09 7.39 -28.24
N ALA A 397 8.94 7.88 -27.36
CA ALA A 397 10.08 7.11 -26.85
C ALA A 397 9.63 5.93 -25.99
N ASP A 398 8.61 6.12 -25.15
CA ASP A 398 8.05 5.09 -24.29
C ASP A 398 7.38 3.98 -25.11
N ARG A 399 6.64 4.32 -26.17
CA ARG A 399 6.03 3.34 -27.08
C ARG A 399 7.07 2.49 -27.81
N LEU A 400 8.18 3.10 -28.24
CA LEU A 400 9.28 2.35 -28.86
C LEU A 400 10.03 1.48 -27.85
N TYR A 401 10.18 1.96 -26.62
CA TYR A 401 10.73 1.15 -25.52
C TYR A 401 9.87 -0.08 -25.24
N ASP A 402 8.55 0.10 -25.19
CA ASP A 402 7.60 -0.99 -25.00
C ASP A 402 7.57 -1.96 -26.19
N ALA A 403 7.71 -1.47 -27.43
CA ALA A 403 7.87 -2.33 -28.60
C ALA A 403 9.08 -3.27 -28.46
N ALA A 404 10.21 -2.75 -28.00
CA ALA A 404 11.40 -3.57 -27.74
C ALA A 404 11.19 -4.58 -26.62
N ARG A 405 10.47 -4.19 -25.54
CA ARG A 405 10.09 -5.13 -24.47
C ARG A 405 9.18 -6.26 -24.95
N ILE A 406 8.25 -5.96 -25.84
CA ILE A 406 7.37 -6.96 -26.45
C ILE A 406 8.22 -7.95 -27.29
N LEU A 407 9.16 -7.43 -28.10
CA LEU A 407 10.10 -8.29 -28.84
C LEU A 407 10.92 -9.21 -27.91
N GLU A 408 11.42 -8.68 -26.78
CA GLU A 408 12.14 -9.46 -25.79
C GLU A 408 11.28 -10.59 -25.22
N ARG A 409 10.04 -10.30 -24.85
CA ARG A 409 9.08 -11.31 -24.35
C ARG A 409 8.81 -12.42 -25.37
N GLY A 410 8.77 -12.05 -26.66
CA GLY A 410 8.64 -12.99 -27.77
C GLY A 410 9.94 -13.72 -28.13
N ASP A 411 11.00 -13.60 -27.32
CA ASP A 411 12.35 -14.14 -27.58
C ASP A 411 13.00 -13.62 -28.88
N ARG A 412 12.60 -12.41 -29.30
CA ARG A 412 13.19 -11.69 -30.43
C ARG A 412 14.34 -10.80 -29.96
N LEU A 413 15.33 -11.39 -29.30
CA LEU A 413 16.35 -10.67 -28.53
C LEU A 413 17.19 -9.72 -29.38
N THR A 414 17.61 -10.11 -30.60
CA THR A 414 18.44 -9.24 -31.47
C THR A 414 17.69 -7.98 -31.89
N PRO A 415 16.48 -8.03 -32.46
CA PRO A 415 15.73 -6.82 -32.81
C PRO A 415 15.33 -5.99 -31.57
N ALA A 416 15.07 -6.63 -30.42
CA ALA A 416 14.82 -5.91 -29.17
C ALA A 416 16.03 -5.06 -28.76
N ALA A 417 17.22 -5.65 -28.71
CA ALA A 417 18.46 -4.95 -28.35
C ALA A 417 18.74 -3.77 -29.31
N GLN A 418 18.57 -3.99 -30.60
CA GLN A 418 18.80 -2.97 -31.61
C GLN A 418 17.79 -1.80 -31.51
N LEU A 419 16.53 -2.11 -31.23
CA LEU A 419 15.50 -1.10 -31.05
C LEU A 419 15.76 -0.25 -29.81
N TRP A 420 16.08 -0.88 -28.65
CA TRP A 420 16.47 -0.16 -27.45
C TRP A 420 17.72 0.70 -27.65
N GLU A 421 18.76 0.17 -28.35
CA GLU A 421 19.98 0.93 -28.63
C GLU A 421 19.70 2.17 -29.49
N SER A 422 18.76 2.08 -30.43
CA SER A 422 18.41 3.16 -31.33
C SER A 422 17.67 4.32 -30.66
N LEU A 423 17.03 4.09 -29.51
CA LEU A 423 16.27 5.12 -28.79
C LEU A 423 17.12 6.31 -28.40
N ILE A 424 18.35 6.08 -27.93
CA ILE A 424 19.23 7.16 -27.48
C ILE A 424 19.67 8.09 -28.62
N ASP A 425 19.66 7.60 -29.84
CA ASP A 425 19.98 8.39 -31.03
C ASP A 425 18.77 9.19 -31.53
N GLN A 426 17.56 8.67 -31.32
CA GLN A 426 16.30 9.29 -31.72
C GLN A 426 15.74 10.25 -30.68
N TYR A 427 15.83 9.88 -29.40
CA TYR A 427 15.24 10.60 -28.26
C TYR A 427 16.26 10.75 -27.11
N PRO A 428 17.35 11.50 -27.30
CA PRO A 428 18.49 11.48 -26.37
C PRO A 428 18.18 11.99 -24.97
N SER A 429 17.12 12.76 -24.78
CA SER A 429 16.70 13.30 -23.48
C SER A 429 15.57 12.51 -22.79
N ALA A 430 15.01 11.49 -23.46
CA ALA A 430 13.94 10.69 -22.86
C ALA A 430 14.50 9.69 -21.84
N GLU A 431 13.82 9.52 -20.72
CA GLU A 431 14.15 8.52 -19.72
C GLU A 431 14.12 7.09 -20.31
N ALA A 432 13.14 6.79 -21.16
CA ALA A 432 13.02 5.54 -21.90
C ALA A 432 14.30 5.20 -22.68
N SER A 433 15.02 6.20 -23.19
CA SER A 433 16.27 5.99 -23.93
C SER A 433 17.42 5.56 -23.03
N ALA A 434 17.53 6.17 -21.86
CA ALA A 434 18.53 5.77 -20.86
C ALA A 434 18.29 4.35 -20.33
N ASN A 435 17.02 4.01 -20.08
CA ASN A 435 16.59 2.67 -19.68
C ASN A 435 16.76 1.65 -20.81
N GLY A 436 16.40 2.03 -22.04
CA GLY A 436 16.56 1.21 -23.25
C GLY A 436 18.02 0.84 -23.50
N LEU A 437 18.94 1.79 -23.32
CA LEU A 437 20.37 1.52 -23.48
C LEU A 437 20.87 0.46 -22.46
N PHE A 438 20.38 0.52 -21.23
CA PHE A 438 20.70 -0.51 -20.23
C PHE A 438 20.12 -1.88 -20.62
N MET A 439 18.85 -1.94 -21.02
CA MET A 439 18.20 -3.18 -21.47
C MET A 439 18.85 -3.77 -22.73
N SER A 440 19.30 -2.94 -23.66
CA SER A 440 20.08 -3.35 -24.82
C SER A 440 21.37 -4.08 -24.40
N GLY A 441 22.11 -3.48 -23.46
CA GLY A 441 23.33 -4.10 -22.90
C GLY A 441 23.07 -5.46 -22.26
N ILE A 442 22.03 -5.57 -21.43
CA ILE A 442 21.60 -6.85 -20.83
C ILE A 442 21.27 -7.89 -21.91
N THR A 443 20.54 -7.45 -22.95
CA THR A 443 20.11 -8.36 -24.02
C THR A 443 21.27 -8.85 -24.88
N TYR A 444 22.22 -8.00 -25.22
CA TYR A 444 23.46 -8.42 -25.87
C TYR A 444 24.28 -9.38 -24.99
N TYR A 445 24.32 -9.16 -23.69
CA TYR A 445 24.98 -10.08 -22.76
C TYR A 445 24.31 -11.46 -22.76
N ARG A 446 22.98 -11.54 -22.74
CA ARG A 446 22.19 -12.78 -22.86
C ARG A 446 22.44 -13.50 -24.19
N LEU A 447 22.63 -12.76 -25.29
CA LEU A 447 22.99 -13.30 -26.60
C LEU A 447 24.45 -13.81 -26.70
N GLY A 448 25.27 -13.61 -25.68
CA GLY A 448 26.70 -13.92 -25.72
C GLY A 448 27.55 -12.90 -26.50
N ASN A 449 26.95 -11.78 -26.94
CA ASN A 449 27.64 -10.69 -27.64
C ASN A 449 28.32 -9.75 -26.64
N TYR A 450 29.29 -10.28 -25.89
CA TYR A 450 29.89 -9.59 -24.75
C TYR A 450 30.63 -8.30 -25.12
N GLU A 451 31.25 -8.26 -26.32
CA GLU A 451 31.88 -7.01 -26.80
C GLU A 451 30.85 -5.89 -27.01
N GLN A 452 29.72 -6.21 -27.66
CA GLN A 452 28.67 -5.21 -27.85
C GLN A 452 28.05 -4.81 -26.51
N ALA A 453 27.77 -5.77 -25.64
CA ALA A 453 27.27 -5.49 -24.29
C ALA A 453 28.19 -4.53 -23.53
N LYS A 454 29.50 -4.79 -23.53
CA LYS A 454 30.50 -3.92 -22.92
C LYS A 454 30.44 -2.49 -23.47
N ASN A 455 30.40 -2.33 -24.80
CA ASN A 455 30.36 -1.03 -25.43
C ASN A 455 29.11 -0.25 -25.06
N VAL A 456 27.94 -0.92 -25.05
CA VAL A 456 26.66 -0.32 -24.68
C VAL A 456 26.67 0.12 -23.20
N PHE A 457 27.18 -0.72 -22.29
CA PHE A 457 27.28 -0.35 -20.88
C PHE A 457 28.31 0.77 -20.63
N GLN A 458 29.42 0.82 -21.38
CA GLN A 458 30.34 1.95 -21.32
C GLN A 458 29.69 3.26 -21.79
N ARG A 459 28.84 3.19 -22.81
CA ARG A 459 28.03 4.35 -23.24
C ARG A 459 27.04 4.77 -22.16
N LYS A 460 26.33 3.79 -21.52
CA LYS A 460 25.42 4.06 -20.39
C LYS A 460 26.18 4.69 -19.21
N PHE A 461 27.37 4.21 -18.88
CA PHE A 461 28.22 4.81 -17.85
C PHE A 461 28.55 6.29 -18.14
N ALA A 462 28.93 6.59 -19.38
CA ALA A 462 29.27 7.97 -19.77
C ALA A 462 28.07 8.92 -19.76
N LEU A 463 26.87 8.40 -19.90
CA LEU A 463 25.60 9.16 -19.91
C LEU A 463 24.91 9.16 -18.53
N GLY A 464 25.34 8.31 -17.60
CA GLY A 464 24.73 8.20 -16.28
C GLY A 464 24.88 9.47 -15.46
N THR A 465 23.76 9.92 -14.88
CA THR A 465 23.66 11.18 -14.14
C THR A 465 23.75 10.99 -12.63
N SER A 466 23.57 9.77 -12.15
CA SER A 466 23.67 9.42 -10.73
C SER A 466 24.76 8.38 -10.46
N PRO A 467 25.31 8.34 -9.24
CA PRO A 467 26.25 7.29 -8.82
C PRO A 467 25.68 5.87 -8.99
N GLU A 468 24.39 5.68 -8.72
CA GLU A 468 23.67 4.41 -8.86
C GLU A 468 23.65 3.93 -10.33
N GLU A 469 23.26 4.81 -11.26
CA GLU A 469 23.27 4.48 -12.69
C GLU A 469 24.68 4.15 -13.21
N GLN A 470 25.68 4.90 -12.75
CA GLN A 470 27.07 4.68 -13.12
C GLN A 470 27.60 3.36 -12.54
N ALA A 471 27.29 3.05 -11.28
CA ALA A 471 27.64 1.79 -10.65
C ALA A 471 26.99 0.59 -11.36
N ALA A 472 25.70 0.68 -11.72
CA ALA A 472 25.00 -0.33 -12.48
C ALA A 472 25.69 -0.61 -13.83
N ALA A 473 26.00 0.43 -14.57
CA ALA A 473 26.69 0.30 -15.85
C ALA A 473 28.09 -0.33 -15.72
N LEU A 474 28.89 0.14 -14.77
CA LEU A 474 30.25 -0.41 -14.50
C LEU A 474 30.20 -1.86 -14.01
N PHE A 475 29.22 -2.23 -13.19
CA PHE A 475 29.02 -3.61 -12.79
C PHE A 475 28.88 -4.53 -14.00
N TRP A 476 28.03 -4.15 -14.96
CA TRP A 476 27.80 -4.93 -16.18
C TRP A 476 28.95 -4.82 -17.18
N VAL A 477 29.71 -3.73 -17.24
CA VAL A 477 30.99 -3.66 -17.97
C VAL A 477 31.93 -4.75 -17.42
N GLY A 478 32.08 -4.84 -16.10
CA GLY A 478 32.91 -5.86 -15.47
C GLY A 478 32.42 -7.28 -15.78
N LYS A 479 31.12 -7.52 -15.77
CA LYS A 479 30.53 -8.83 -16.17
C LYS A 479 30.86 -9.19 -17.62
N ALA A 480 30.77 -8.23 -18.54
CA ALA A 480 31.10 -8.45 -19.94
C ALA A 480 32.62 -8.69 -20.13
N GLN A 481 33.49 -7.92 -19.45
CA GLN A 481 34.94 -8.11 -19.47
C GLN A 481 35.32 -9.50 -18.92
N GLN A 482 34.72 -9.95 -17.82
CA GLN A 482 34.95 -11.29 -17.29
C GLN A 482 34.56 -12.38 -18.30
N ALA A 483 33.41 -12.21 -18.96
CA ALA A 483 32.97 -13.17 -19.99
C ALA A 483 33.87 -13.22 -21.23
N LEU A 484 34.56 -12.10 -21.54
CA LEU A 484 35.61 -12.00 -22.58
C LEU A 484 36.97 -12.54 -22.13
N GLY A 485 37.15 -12.97 -20.86
CA GLY A 485 38.39 -13.49 -20.30
C GLY A 485 39.32 -12.38 -19.73
N ASP A 486 38.94 -11.14 -19.74
CA ASP A 486 39.71 -10.00 -19.17
C ASP A 486 39.36 -9.78 -17.70
N SER A 487 39.83 -10.68 -16.85
CA SER A 487 39.58 -10.62 -15.40
C SER A 487 40.19 -9.41 -14.71
N THR A 488 41.27 -8.84 -15.24
CA THR A 488 41.94 -7.66 -14.66
C THR A 488 41.10 -6.42 -14.82
N SER A 489 40.62 -6.17 -16.04
CA SER A 489 39.72 -5.05 -16.31
C SER A 489 38.38 -5.22 -15.59
N ALA A 490 37.86 -6.45 -15.50
CA ALA A 490 36.63 -6.74 -14.76
C ALA A 490 36.72 -6.33 -13.29
N THR A 491 37.81 -6.75 -12.60
CA THR A 491 38.04 -6.36 -11.21
C THR A 491 38.16 -4.84 -11.04
N THR A 492 38.81 -4.17 -11.99
CA THR A 492 38.90 -2.71 -11.97
C THR A 492 37.53 -2.04 -12.07
N SER A 493 36.70 -2.49 -13.01
CA SER A 493 35.33 -1.97 -13.20
C SER A 493 34.46 -2.19 -11.96
N TRP A 494 34.52 -3.37 -11.35
CA TRP A 494 33.78 -3.65 -10.11
C TRP A 494 34.30 -2.85 -8.92
N SER A 495 35.62 -2.65 -8.79
CA SER A 495 36.18 -1.80 -7.73
C SER A 495 35.70 -0.35 -7.85
N GLN A 496 35.57 0.16 -9.08
CA GLN A 496 35.00 1.49 -9.31
C GLN A 496 33.52 1.54 -8.96
N ALA A 497 32.73 0.56 -9.40
CA ALA A 497 31.29 0.49 -9.10
C ALA A 497 31.02 0.43 -7.59
N SER A 498 31.82 -0.35 -6.83
CA SER A 498 31.64 -0.49 -5.37
C SER A 498 31.94 0.77 -4.58
N VAL A 499 32.74 1.68 -5.14
CA VAL A 499 33.05 2.99 -4.51
C VAL A 499 32.02 4.05 -4.88
N LEU A 500 31.52 4.03 -6.12
CA LEU A 500 30.56 5.01 -6.61
C LEU A 500 29.23 4.95 -5.84
N ASP A 501 28.76 3.75 -5.54
CA ASP A 501 27.49 3.54 -4.84
C ASP A 501 27.62 2.39 -3.83
N SER A 502 28.27 2.68 -2.72
CA SER A 502 28.63 1.66 -1.71
C SER A 502 27.44 1.04 -0.98
N THR A 503 26.27 1.67 -1.02
CA THR A 503 25.02 1.22 -0.37
C THR A 503 24.00 0.67 -1.34
N GLY A 504 24.11 0.97 -2.62
CA GLY A 504 23.19 0.51 -3.65
C GLY A 504 23.48 -0.90 -4.11
N TYR A 505 22.49 -1.50 -4.73
CA TYR A 505 22.53 -2.91 -5.17
C TYR A 505 23.76 -3.23 -6.00
N TYR A 506 24.07 -2.45 -7.04
CA TYR A 506 25.17 -2.75 -7.94
C TYR A 506 26.55 -2.52 -7.31
N GLY A 507 26.68 -1.54 -6.42
CA GLY A 507 27.90 -1.32 -5.66
C GLY A 507 28.19 -2.46 -4.69
N ILE A 508 27.19 -2.92 -3.95
CA ILE A 508 27.30 -4.10 -3.07
C ILE A 508 27.66 -5.34 -3.88
N ARG A 509 26.96 -5.60 -5.00
CA ARG A 509 27.24 -6.73 -5.90
C ARG A 509 28.65 -6.67 -6.49
N ALA A 510 29.12 -5.46 -6.85
CA ALA A 510 30.46 -5.25 -7.34
C ALA A 510 31.52 -5.57 -6.26
N ASN A 511 31.29 -5.16 -5.03
CA ASN A 511 32.14 -5.48 -3.89
C ASN A 511 32.21 -7.01 -3.62
N GLU A 512 31.09 -7.71 -3.74
CA GLU A 512 31.07 -9.18 -3.64
C GLU A 512 31.91 -9.83 -4.76
N MET A 513 31.82 -9.32 -6.00
CA MET A 513 32.63 -9.83 -7.12
C MET A 513 34.12 -9.61 -6.90
N VAL A 514 34.54 -8.44 -6.40
CA VAL A 514 35.92 -8.11 -6.07
C VAL A 514 36.49 -9.05 -5.00
N ASN A 515 35.69 -9.38 -4.00
CA ASN A 515 36.10 -10.18 -2.84
C ASN A 515 35.80 -11.68 -3.00
N ASN A 516 35.30 -12.14 -4.17
CA ASN A 516 34.86 -13.51 -4.43
C ASN A 516 33.85 -14.04 -3.40
N LEU A 517 32.94 -13.19 -2.94
CA LEU A 517 31.88 -13.58 -2.04
C LEU A 517 30.69 -14.17 -2.83
N PRO A 518 29.97 -15.15 -2.26
CA PRO A 518 28.78 -15.67 -2.90
C PRO A 518 27.67 -14.60 -2.99
N LEU A 519 26.76 -14.79 -3.95
CA LEU A 519 25.58 -13.96 -4.10
C LEU A 519 24.74 -14.01 -2.82
N LEU A 520 24.31 -12.84 -2.36
CA LEU A 520 23.53 -12.68 -1.14
C LEU A 520 24.22 -13.33 0.06
N HIS A 521 25.52 -13.05 0.21
CA HIS A 521 26.30 -13.59 1.30
C HIS A 521 25.65 -13.20 2.64
N SER A 522 25.07 -14.19 3.29
CA SER A 522 24.61 -14.04 4.67
C SER A 522 25.81 -14.13 5.60
N PRO A 523 25.94 -13.24 6.58
CA PRO A 523 26.92 -13.46 7.64
C PRO A 523 26.62 -14.79 8.34
N ALA A 524 27.64 -15.57 8.63
CA ALA A 524 27.48 -16.85 9.32
C ALA A 524 26.87 -16.69 10.73
N VAL A 525 27.04 -15.52 11.31
CA VAL A 525 26.43 -15.09 12.57
C VAL A 525 25.97 -13.66 12.36
N TYR A 526 24.70 -13.39 12.58
CA TYR A 526 24.16 -12.03 12.65
C TYR A 526 23.62 -11.80 14.06
N ASP A 527 24.07 -10.72 14.66
CA ASP A 527 23.56 -10.26 15.95
C ASP A 527 22.57 -9.12 15.65
N LEU A 528 21.28 -9.40 15.85
CA LEU A 528 20.23 -8.39 15.75
C LEU A 528 20.05 -7.63 17.07
N GLY A 529 20.76 -8.05 18.13
CA GLY A 529 20.81 -7.37 19.42
C GLY A 529 21.80 -6.21 19.38
N VAL A 530 21.30 -5.02 19.59
CA VAL A 530 22.11 -3.80 19.68
C VAL A 530 21.82 -3.12 21.00
N ASP A 531 22.85 -2.56 21.64
CA ASP A 531 22.67 -1.67 22.77
C ASP A 531 22.02 -0.35 22.32
N THR A 532 20.70 -0.39 22.19
CA THR A 532 19.91 0.75 21.74
C THR A 532 20.02 1.94 22.68
N VAL A 533 20.28 1.73 23.97
CA VAL A 533 20.42 2.81 24.97
C VAL A 533 21.69 3.62 24.69
N THR A 534 22.82 2.94 24.52
CA THR A 534 24.08 3.61 24.18
C THR A 534 24.00 4.32 22.82
N GLU A 535 23.40 3.68 21.79
CA GLU A 535 23.28 4.26 20.47
C GLU A 535 22.33 5.47 20.46
N LYS A 536 21.27 5.45 21.27
CA LYS A 536 20.38 6.60 21.48
C LYS A 536 21.13 7.80 22.05
N ILE A 537 21.94 7.59 23.10
CA ILE A 537 22.76 8.64 23.69
C ILE A 537 23.76 9.23 22.67
N ARG A 538 24.36 8.38 21.83
CA ARG A 538 25.25 8.84 20.75
C ARG A 538 24.51 9.71 19.74
N ALA A 539 23.29 9.31 19.33
CA ALA A 539 22.45 10.07 18.42
C ALA A 539 22.06 11.43 19.00
N GLU A 540 21.69 11.50 20.29
CA GLU A 540 21.34 12.75 20.98
C GLU A 540 22.52 13.70 21.05
N ASN A 541 23.73 13.20 21.33
CA ASN A 541 24.93 14.01 21.31
C ASN A 541 25.30 14.51 19.89
N TRP A 542 25.09 13.68 18.88
CA TRP A 542 25.28 14.07 17.49
C TRP A 542 24.25 15.13 17.06
N LEU A 543 22.97 15.01 17.46
CA LEU A 543 21.95 16.02 17.21
C LEU A 543 22.33 17.37 17.80
N LYS A 544 22.84 17.40 19.06
CA LYS A 544 23.32 18.64 19.69
C LYS A 544 24.38 19.33 18.84
N GLY A 545 25.36 18.56 18.38
CA GLY A 545 26.44 19.12 17.56
C GLY A 545 26.03 19.55 16.18
N THR A 546 25.21 18.74 15.49
CA THR A 546 24.80 18.96 14.10
C THR A 546 23.84 20.13 13.96
N PHE A 547 22.88 20.24 14.88
CA PHE A 547 21.83 21.26 14.82
C PHE A 547 22.03 22.39 15.81
N ALA A 548 23.22 22.49 16.43
CA ALA A 548 23.59 23.52 17.41
C ALA A 548 22.57 23.65 18.56
N LEU A 549 22.06 22.52 19.06
CA LEU A 549 21.07 22.48 20.14
C LEU A 549 21.79 22.77 21.50
N PRO A 550 21.09 23.40 22.46
CA PRO A 550 21.62 23.64 23.81
C PRO A 550 22.02 22.33 24.52
N ASP A 551 23.05 22.39 25.39
CA ASP A 551 23.52 21.22 26.15
C ASP A 551 22.41 20.59 27.03
N ASN A 552 21.48 21.42 27.54
CA ASN A 552 20.36 21.02 28.36
C ASN A 552 19.11 20.67 27.55
N THR A 553 19.23 20.42 26.23
CA THR A 553 18.08 20.03 25.41
C THR A 553 17.43 18.77 25.96
N ASP A 554 16.14 18.84 26.18
CA ASP A 554 15.31 17.70 26.52
C ASP A 554 14.92 16.98 25.23
N PHE A 555 15.36 15.73 25.08
CA PHE A 555 15.03 14.86 23.96
C PHE A 555 13.79 13.98 24.23
N THR A 556 13.26 14.06 25.44
CA THR A 556 12.07 13.31 25.87
C THR A 556 10.82 14.19 25.79
N GLY A 557 9.66 13.56 25.91
CA GLY A 557 8.39 14.28 25.94
C GLY A 557 7.90 14.79 24.59
N LEU A 558 6.73 15.42 24.64
CA LEU A 558 5.94 15.77 23.46
C LEU A 558 5.93 17.27 23.14
N ALA A 559 6.94 18.02 23.63
CA ALA A 559 7.01 19.46 23.34
C ALA A 559 7.14 19.70 21.82
N GLY A 560 6.24 20.49 21.28
CA GLY A 560 6.10 20.73 19.84
C GLY A 560 5.14 19.76 19.12
N LEU A 561 4.60 18.77 19.84
CA LEU A 561 3.64 17.78 19.32
C LEU A 561 2.30 17.85 20.05
N SER A 562 2.31 18.05 21.37
CA SER A 562 1.12 17.99 22.22
C SER A 562 -0.04 18.90 21.78
N ASP A 563 0.28 20.03 21.16
CA ASP A 563 -0.70 21.02 20.69
C ASP A 563 -1.03 20.85 19.18
N ASN A 564 -0.40 19.89 18.49
CA ASN A 564 -0.69 19.59 17.08
C ASN A 564 -1.98 18.77 16.99
N ALA A 565 -2.97 19.27 16.24
CA ALA A 565 -4.27 18.64 16.12
C ALA A 565 -4.20 17.24 15.45
N HIS A 566 -3.37 17.09 14.41
CA HIS A 566 -3.14 15.81 13.74
C HIS A 566 -2.50 14.79 14.69
N PHE A 567 -1.54 15.23 15.53
CA PHE A 567 -0.94 14.35 16.52
C PHE A 567 -1.96 13.85 17.55
N GLN A 568 -2.78 14.77 18.11
CA GLN A 568 -3.83 14.41 19.08
C GLN A 568 -4.84 13.44 18.46
N ARG A 569 -5.31 13.73 17.24
CA ARG A 569 -6.27 12.88 16.53
C ARG A 569 -5.66 11.53 16.16
N GLY A 570 -4.43 11.52 15.66
CA GLY A 570 -3.70 10.29 15.32
C GLY A 570 -3.51 9.37 16.52
N MET A 571 -3.12 9.91 17.68
CA MET A 571 -2.98 9.14 18.93
C MET A 571 -4.33 8.60 19.42
N ALA A 572 -5.39 9.38 19.31
CA ALA A 572 -6.73 8.95 19.71
C ALA A 572 -7.27 7.83 18.80
N LEU A 573 -7.08 7.94 17.48
CA LEU A 573 -7.43 6.91 16.51
C LEU A 573 -6.62 5.62 16.73
N TRP A 574 -5.30 5.76 16.98
CA TRP A 574 -4.43 4.62 17.26
C TRP A 574 -4.86 3.85 18.52
N ALA A 575 -5.28 4.58 19.57
CA ALA A 575 -5.72 3.99 20.82
C ALA A 575 -7.02 3.17 20.71
N ILE A 576 -7.82 3.43 19.69
CA ILE A 576 -9.07 2.70 19.39
C ILE A 576 -8.94 1.78 18.17
N ASP A 577 -7.70 1.41 17.80
CA ASP A 577 -7.33 0.47 16.74
C ASP A 577 -7.73 0.92 15.31
N HIS A 578 -8.00 2.22 15.10
CA HIS A 578 -8.13 2.85 13.79
C HIS A 578 -6.74 3.17 13.19
N PHE A 579 -5.91 2.14 13.04
CA PHE A 579 -4.50 2.28 12.68
C PHE A 579 -4.27 2.98 11.35
N GLN A 580 -5.10 2.69 10.34
CA GLN A 580 -4.98 3.30 9.01
C GLN A 580 -5.23 4.80 9.06
N ASP A 581 -6.28 5.22 9.76
CA ASP A 581 -6.65 6.63 9.89
C ASP A 581 -5.65 7.37 10.80
N GLY A 582 -5.25 6.73 11.92
CA GLY A 582 -4.18 7.24 12.79
C GLY A 582 -2.86 7.45 12.04
N ARG A 583 -2.48 6.51 11.16
CA ARG A 583 -1.31 6.66 10.30
C ARG A 583 -1.45 7.87 9.36
N ASN A 584 -2.61 8.09 8.77
CA ASN A 584 -2.83 9.23 7.87
C ASN A 584 -2.63 10.56 8.62
N GLU A 585 -3.11 10.64 9.84
CA GLU A 585 -2.88 11.80 10.71
C GLU A 585 -1.37 11.94 11.05
N PHE A 586 -0.66 10.86 11.34
CA PHE A 586 0.78 10.89 11.59
C PHE A 586 1.60 11.32 10.36
N GLU A 587 1.15 11.02 9.14
CA GLU A 587 1.78 11.55 7.93
C GLU A 587 1.59 13.08 7.83
N ALA A 588 0.42 13.61 8.19
CA ALA A 588 0.20 15.07 8.26
C ALA A 588 1.09 15.73 9.34
N VAL A 589 1.25 15.10 10.51
CA VAL A 589 2.23 15.57 11.53
C VAL A 589 3.64 15.66 10.93
N ARG A 590 4.07 14.67 10.16
CA ARG A 590 5.40 14.68 9.54
C ARG A 590 5.60 15.86 8.58
N GLU A 591 4.57 16.25 7.85
CA GLU A 591 4.60 17.44 6.98
C GLU A 591 4.75 18.71 7.82
N ASP A 592 3.97 18.85 8.90
CA ASP A 592 4.01 20.01 9.80
C ASP A 592 5.39 20.21 10.45
N ILE A 593 6.05 19.12 10.85
CA ILE A 593 7.34 19.15 11.56
C ILE A 593 8.56 18.96 10.65
N ALA A 594 8.38 18.92 9.33
CA ALA A 594 9.41 18.51 8.35
C ALA A 594 10.72 19.30 8.47
N SER A 595 10.70 20.54 8.98
CA SER A 595 11.88 21.40 9.10
C SER A 595 12.58 21.38 10.48
N ASP A 596 12.01 20.70 11.49
CA ASP A 596 12.53 20.67 12.86
C ASP A 596 13.10 19.31 13.25
N ALA A 597 14.42 19.19 13.31
CA ALA A 597 15.10 17.94 13.61
C ALA A 597 14.83 17.41 15.04
N LEU A 598 14.65 18.30 16.03
CA LEU A 598 14.40 17.91 17.42
C LEU A 598 12.96 17.39 17.58
N VAL A 599 11.99 18.07 16.98
CA VAL A 599 10.59 17.62 17.02
C VAL A 599 10.43 16.33 16.23
N ASN A 600 11.08 16.18 15.06
CA ASN A 600 11.14 14.88 14.34
C ASN A 600 11.75 13.77 15.20
N TYR A 601 12.78 14.04 16.00
CA TYR A 601 13.38 13.04 16.88
C TYR A 601 12.44 12.60 18.00
N ARG A 602 11.72 13.52 18.62
CA ARG A 602 10.69 13.20 19.63
C ARG A 602 9.54 12.40 19.02
N PHE A 603 9.03 12.85 17.88
CA PHE A 603 7.99 12.15 17.15
C PHE A 603 8.41 10.74 16.74
N MET A 604 9.62 10.58 16.19
CA MET A 604 10.20 9.28 15.87
C MET A 604 10.17 8.31 17.06
N ASN A 605 10.60 8.77 18.24
CA ASN A 605 10.63 7.91 19.42
C ASN A 605 9.23 7.59 19.94
N GLU A 606 8.29 8.53 19.86
CA GLU A 606 6.89 8.28 20.23
C GLU A 606 6.24 7.25 19.31
N MET A 607 6.43 7.39 17.99
CA MET A 607 5.92 6.42 17.02
C MET A 607 6.52 5.03 17.22
N LEU A 608 7.80 4.93 17.57
CA LEU A 608 8.43 3.64 17.94
C LEU A 608 7.78 3.02 19.17
N SER A 609 7.43 3.84 20.17
CA SER A 609 6.86 3.35 21.44
C SER A 609 5.48 2.73 21.26
N ILE A 610 4.70 3.20 20.29
CA ILE A 610 3.35 2.69 19.98
C ILE A 610 3.31 1.69 18.82
N GLY A 611 4.47 1.32 18.24
CA GLY A 611 4.54 0.40 17.10
C GLY A 611 4.17 1.01 15.74
N ALA A 612 4.07 2.33 15.63
CA ALA A 612 3.85 3.04 14.38
C ALA A 612 5.18 3.18 13.63
N TYR A 613 5.67 2.08 13.05
CA TYR A 613 7.03 2.00 12.51
C TYR A 613 7.24 2.87 11.27
N ARG A 614 6.29 2.93 10.36
CA ARG A 614 6.41 3.72 9.12
C ARG A 614 6.68 5.20 9.37
N PRO A 615 5.89 5.97 10.13
CA PRO A 615 6.19 7.36 10.42
C PRO A 615 7.50 7.53 11.20
N ALA A 616 7.90 6.57 12.06
CA ALA A 616 9.18 6.59 12.74
C ALA A 616 10.36 6.46 11.74
N ILE A 617 10.30 5.52 10.80
CA ILE A 617 11.29 5.29 9.75
C ILE A 617 11.49 6.55 8.90
N PHE A 618 10.40 7.17 8.48
CA PHE A 618 10.47 8.39 7.66
C PHE A 618 10.99 9.60 8.44
N SER A 619 10.65 9.73 9.74
CA SER A 619 11.20 10.79 10.58
C SER A 619 12.70 10.62 10.84
N ALA A 620 13.18 9.38 11.03
CA ALA A 620 14.61 9.10 11.08
C ALA A 620 15.33 9.54 9.78
N ARG A 621 14.74 9.25 8.61
CA ARG A 621 15.29 9.71 7.32
C ARG A 621 15.26 11.22 7.20
N GLN A 622 14.19 11.88 7.64
CA GLN A 622 14.04 13.34 7.61
C GLN A 622 15.15 14.05 8.42
N ILE A 623 15.47 13.53 9.59
CA ILE A 623 16.56 14.07 10.43
C ILE A 623 17.90 14.03 9.67
N LEU A 624 18.20 12.91 8.99
CA LEU A 624 19.42 12.76 8.20
C LEU A 624 19.42 13.69 6.96
N THR A 625 18.25 13.87 6.34
CA THR A 625 18.07 14.81 5.23
C THR A 625 18.32 16.26 5.67
N LEU A 626 17.81 16.66 6.84
CA LEU A 626 18.08 17.98 7.43
C LEU A 626 19.56 18.19 7.77
N ALA A 627 20.30 17.11 8.02
CA ALA A 627 21.76 17.12 8.18
C ALA A 627 22.53 17.13 6.84
N ASN A 628 21.83 17.21 5.69
CA ASN A 628 22.38 17.14 4.33
C ASN A 628 23.13 15.82 4.03
N MET A 629 22.66 14.71 4.60
CA MET A 629 23.23 13.37 4.35
C MET A 629 22.46 12.68 3.23
N ASP A 630 23.15 12.27 2.17
CA ASP A 630 22.64 11.34 1.16
C ASP A 630 22.65 9.88 1.69
N ASP A 631 22.27 8.91 0.87
CA ASP A 631 22.20 7.52 1.33
C ASP A 631 23.57 6.91 1.66
N ASN A 632 24.64 7.27 0.95
CA ASN A 632 26.00 6.84 1.27
C ASN A 632 26.49 7.47 2.57
N ASP A 633 26.21 8.76 2.78
CA ASP A 633 26.60 9.50 3.98
C ASP A 633 25.94 8.92 5.24
N THR A 634 24.75 8.35 5.11
CA THR A 634 24.01 7.77 6.27
C THR A 634 24.74 6.60 6.93
N LEU A 635 25.72 5.98 6.26
CA LEU A 635 26.59 4.98 6.91
C LEU A 635 27.48 5.59 7.99
N SER A 636 27.79 6.88 7.91
CA SER A 636 28.58 7.62 8.91
C SER A 636 27.71 8.24 10.00
N ALA A 637 26.39 8.21 9.87
CA ALA A 637 25.46 8.71 10.87
C ALA A 637 25.47 7.82 12.13
N PRO A 638 25.02 8.34 13.29
CA PRO A 638 24.80 7.50 14.46
C PRO A 638 23.93 6.29 14.13
N LEU A 639 24.41 5.13 14.57
CA LEU A 639 23.76 3.84 14.25
C LEU A 639 22.29 3.79 14.65
N TYR A 640 21.88 4.53 15.69
CA TYR A 640 20.50 4.61 16.15
C TYR A 640 19.50 4.94 15.02
N PHE A 641 19.80 5.94 14.17
CA PHE A 641 18.91 6.29 13.05
C PHE A 641 18.81 5.17 12.02
N ASN A 642 19.88 4.45 11.74
CA ASN A 642 19.85 3.32 10.83
C ASN A 642 19.14 2.10 11.45
N LEU A 643 19.23 1.91 12.77
CA LEU A 643 18.44 0.90 13.48
C LEU A 643 16.94 1.18 13.42
N VAL A 644 16.53 2.46 13.39
CA VAL A 644 15.14 2.82 13.16
C VAL A 644 14.75 2.61 11.69
N ARG A 645 15.59 3.07 10.75
CA ARG A 645 15.30 2.96 9.30
C ARG A 645 15.23 1.53 8.79
N PHE A 646 16.04 0.63 9.36
CA PHE A 646 16.23 -0.77 8.95
C PHE A 646 16.09 -1.71 10.15
N GLY A 647 15.15 -1.42 11.04
CA GLY A 647 14.96 -2.15 12.28
C GLY A 647 14.51 -3.59 12.07
N ALA A 648 14.91 -4.44 13.01
CA ALA A 648 14.45 -5.83 13.08
C ALA A 648 13.11 -5.93 13.83
N TYR A 649 12.13 -5.16 13.37
CA TYR A 649 10.77 -5.24 13.91
C TYR A 649 10.20 -6.63 13.63
N PHE A 650 9.36 -7.15 14.52
CA PHE A 650 8.85 -8.53 14.45
C PHE A 650 9.95 -9.62 14.53
N GLN A 651 11.14 -9.27 15.05
CA GLN A 651 12.30 -10.18 15.13
C GLN A 651 11.97 -11.55 15.70
N PRO A 652 11.23 -11.71 16.81
CA PRO A 652 10.95 -13.04 17.39
C PRO A 652 10.21 -13.97 16.41
N ILE A 653 9.21 -13.45 15.71
CA ILE A 653 8.42 -14.20 14.71
C ILE A 653 9.32 -14.54 13.51
N VAL A 654 9.98 -13.54 12.94
CA VAL A 654 10.82 -13.71 11.73
C VAL A 654 11.97 -14.69 11.97
N VAL A 655 12.63 -14.62 13.14
CA VAL A 655 13.75 -15.54 13.45
C VAL A 655 13.26 -16.97 13.72
N ALA A 656 12.11 -17.13 14.36
CA ALA A 656 11.51 -18.46 14.58
C ALA A 656 11.21 -19.14 13.24
N GLU A 657 10.48 -18.47 12.35
CA GLU A 657 10.12 -18.98 11.03
C GLU A 657 11.33 -19.19 10.11
N ALA A 658 12.29 -18.27 10.16
CA ALA A 658 13.53 -18.39 9.40
C ALA A 658 14.35 -19.64 9.82
N ASN A 659 14.40 -19.97 11.12
CA ASN A 659 15.07 -21.14 11.63
C ASN A 659 14.37 -22.45 11.21
N GLU A 660 13.03 -22.45 11.16
CA GLU A 660 12.25 -23.61 10.74
C GLU A 660 12.37 -23.86 9.23
N THR A 661 12.28 -22.81 8.43
CA THR A 661 12.24 -22.90 6.96
C THR A 661 13.64 -22.86 6.31
N GLY A 662 14.66 -22.42 7.03
CA GLY A 662 16.01 -22.20 6.51
C GLY A 662 16.17 -20.95 5.65
N PHE A 663 15.20 -20.04 5.66
CA PHE A 663 15.30 -18.74 5.01
C PHE A 663 16.22 -17.79 5.79
N ASN A 664 16.76 -16.80 5.09
CA ASN A 664 17.53 -15.74 5.73
C ASN A 664 16.56 -14.71 6.38
N PRO A 665 16.60 -14.52 7.70
CA PRO A 665 15.70 -13.57 8.37
C PRO A 665 15.88 -12.12 7.88
N LEU A 666 17.09 -11.73 7.47
CA LEU A 666 17.32 -10.40 6.90
C LEU A 666 16.59 -10.19 5.57
N PHE A 667 16.44 -11.27 4.79
CA PHE A 667 15.65 -11.22 3.56
C PHE A 667 14.16 -11.03 3.86
N ILE A 668 13.61 -11.76 4.82
CA ILE A 668 12.21 -11.63 5.24
C ILE A 668 11.94 -10.20 5.75
N LEU A 669 12.80 -9.69 6.65
CA LEU A 669 12.70 -8.31 7.16
C LEU A 669 12.78 -7.25 6.05
N SER A 670 13.62 -7.49 5.03
CA SER A 670 13.73 -6.58 3.89
C SER A 670 12.47 -6.58 3.02
N VAL A 671 11.83 -7.73 2.84
CA VAL A 671 10.55 -7.83 2.12
C VAL A 671 9.46 -7.12 2.92
N MET A 672 9.30 -7.39 4.22
CA MET A 672 8.33 -6.71 5.07
C MET A 672 8.50 -5.18 5.04
N ARG A 673 9.75 -4.72 5.07
CA ARG A 673 10.03 -3.29 4.96
C ARG A 673 9.61 -2.71 3.61
N GLN A 674 9.87 -3.41 2.52
CA GLN A 674 9.54 -2.97 1.16
C GLN A 674 8.03 -2.97 0.92
N GLU A 675 7.32 -3.99 1.39
CA GLU A 675 5.91 -4.19 1.11
C GLU A 675 4.99 -3.32 1.99
N SER A 676 5.31 -3.17 3.28
CA SER A 676 4.41 -2.52 4.24
C SER A 676 5.07 -1.50 5.17
N PHE A 677 6.39 -1.32 5.16
CA PHE A 677 7.11 -0.64 6.23
C PHE A 677 6.76 -1.17 7.63
N PHE A 678 6.55 -2.48 7.74
CA PHE A 678 6.19 -3.19 8.98
C PHE A 678 4.80 -2.83 9.54
N GLU A 679 3.87 -2.39 8.70
CA GLU A 679 2.47 -2.15 9.09
C GLU A 679 1.64 -3.42 8.84
N PRO A 680 1.21 -4.17 9.88
CA PRO A 680 0.40 -5.38 9.70
C PRO A 680 -0.98 -5.09 9.12
N PHE A 681 -1.52 -3.90 9.34
CA PHE A 681 -2.81 -3.42 8.82
C PHE A 681 -2.73 -2.85 7.39
N ALA A 682 -1.56 -2.91 6.74
CA ALA A 682 -1.38 -2.31 5.41
C ALA A 682 -2.26 -2.99 4.36
N GLY A 683 -2.95 -2.18 3.56
CA GLY A 683 -3.70 -2.62 2.40
C GLY A 683 -3.35 -1.82 1.15
N SER A 684 -3.18 -2.49 0.00
CA SER A 684 -2.94 -1.82 -1.27
C SER A 684 -4.23 -1.52 -2.03
N SER A 685 -4.19 -0.58 -2.95
CA SER A 685 -5.32 -0.30 -3.86
C SER A 685 -5.68 -1.48 -4.77
N ALA A 686 -4.76 -2.44 -4.96
CA ALA A 686 -4.99 -3.68 -5.68
C ALA A 686 -5.57 -4.80 -4.80
N GLY A 687 -5.70 -4.58 -3.49
CA GLY A 687 -6.24 -5.54 -2.53
C GLY A 687 -5.20 -6.46 -1.87
N ALA A 688 -3.90 -6.19 -2.02
CA ALA A 688 -2.88 -6.89 -1.23
C ALA A 688 -2.94 -6.48 0.24
N ARG A 689 -2.66 -7.40 1.18
CA ARG A 689 -2.89 -7.22 2.62
C ARG A 689 -1.70 -7.61 3.48
N GLY A 690 -1.55 -6.91 4.58
CA GLY A 690 -0.66 -7.23 5.68
C GLY A 690 0.82 -6.97 5.43
N LEU A 691 1.66 -7.47 6.33
CA LEU A 691 3.11 -7.25 6.35
C LEU A 691 3.81 -7.61 5.05
N MET A 692 3.37 -8.68 4.38
CA MET A 692 3.98 -9.21 3.16
C MET A 692 3.19 -8.86 1.90
N GLN A 693 2.14 -8.05 2.00
CA GLN A 693 1.26 -7.62 0.91
C GLN A 693 0.78 -8.80 0.04
N ILE A 694 0.21 -9.80 0.68
CA ILE A 694 -0.28 -11.01 0.01
C ILE A 694 -1.67 -10.72 -0.59
N MET A 695 -1.86 -11.13 -1.84
CA MET A 695 -3.17 -11.07 -2.49
C MET A 695 -4.11 -12.13 -1.87
N PRO A 696 -5.40 -11.81 -1.60
CA PRO A 696 -6.37 -12.76 -1.04
C PRO A 696 -6.42 -14.11 -1.78
N ALA A 697 -6.43 -14.08 -3.11
CA ALA A 697 -6.40 -15.32 -3.91
C ALA A 697 -5.14 -16.17 -3.67
N THR A 698 -3.98 -15.52 -3.45
CA THR A 698 -2.73 -16.21 -3.11
C THR A 698 -2.80 -16.80 -1.70
N GLY A 699 -3.34 -16.03 -0.74
CA GLY A 699 -3.57 -16.52 0.63
C GLY A 699 -4.48 -17.75 0.66
N ALA A 700 -5.60 -17.71 -0.03
CA ALA A 700 -6.53 -18.83 -0.14
C ALA A 700 -5.90 -20.06 -0.79
N ASP A 701 -5.08 -19.91 -1.86
CA ASP A 701 -4.37 -20.99 -2.50
C ASP A 701 -3.33 -21.63 -1.54
N LEU A 702 -2.57 -20.81 -0.81
CA LEU A 702 -1.62 -21.29 0.19
C LEU A 702 -2.31 -22.01 1.33
N ALA A 703 -3.38 -21.43 1.91
CA ALA A 703 -4.15 -22.07 2.96
C ALA A 703 -4.69 -23.45 2.53
N SER A 704 -5.20 -23.53 1.31
CA SER A 704 -5.66 -24.81 0.73
C SER A 704 -4.53 -25.84 0.55
N ARG A 705 -3.35 -25.41 0.06
CA ARG A 705 -2.21 -26.32 -0.17
C ARG A 705 -1.60 -26.86 1.12
N TYR A 706 -1.52 -26.03 2.13
CA TYR A 706 -0.90 -26.40 3.41
C TYR A 706 -1.91 -26.85 4.46
N ALA A 707 -3.22 -26.78 4.16
CA ALA A 707 -4.32 -27.05 5.07
C ALA A 707 -4.21 -26.25 6.38
N TRP A 708 -3.74 -24.99 6.26
CA TRP A 708 -3.50 -24.09 7.39
C TRP A 708 -3.61 -22.61 6.95
N PRO A 709 -4.31 -21.76 7.76
CA PRO A 709 -5.23 -22.18 8.82
C PRO A 709 -6.46 -22.91 8.24
N GLN A 710 -7.13 -23.75 9.04
CA GLN A 710 -8.25 -24.57 8.54
C GLN A 710 -9.49 -23.76 8.16
N ASP A 711 -9.66 -22.63 8.81
CA ASP A 711 -10.77 -21.68 8.70
C ASP A 711 -10.31 -20.32 8.13
N TYR A 712 -9.37 -20.36 7.18
CA TYR A 712 -8.78 -19.17 6.55
C TYR A 712 -9.85 -18.18 6.07
N THR A 713 -9.64 -16.94 6.43
CA THR A 713 -10.32 -15.77 5.90
C THR A 713 -9.30 -14.78 5.34
N ASP A 714 -9.74 -13.86 4.50
CA ASP A 714 -8.85 -12.84 3.96
C ASP A 714 -8.26 -11.91 5.05
N ASP A 715 -8.90 -11.83 6.21
CA ASP A 715 -8.43 -11.01 7.34
C ASP A 715 -7.25 -11.66 8.07
N ASP A 716 -7.04 -12.98 7.92
CA ASP A 716 -5.83 -13.63 8.45
C ASP A 716 -4.53 -13.09 7.85
N LEU A 717 -4.60 -12.43 6.70
CA LEU A 717 -3.45 -11.78 6.07
C LEU A 717 -2.96 -10.52 6.81
N TYR A 718 -3.74 -10.00 7.76
CA TYR A 718 -3.35 -8.91 8.65
C TYR A 718 -2.66 -9.39 9.93
N ASN A 719 -2.73 -10.68 10.23
CA ASN A 719 -2.01 -11.29 11.36
C ASN A 719 -0.54 -11.50 10.97
N ALA A 720 0.37 -11.14 11.88
CA ALA A 720 1.82 -11.19 11.63
C ALA A 720 2.38 -12.63 11.66
#